data_b3c7980be4027913633f496508567faf
#
_entry.id   b3c7980be4027913633f496508567faf
#
_cell.length_a   1.000
_cell.length_b   1.000
_cell.length_c   1.000
_cell.angle_alpha   90.00
_cell.angle_beta   90.00
_cell.angle_gamma   90.00
#
_symmetry.space_group_name_H-M   'P 1'
#
loop_
_entity.id
_entity.type
_entity.pdbx_description
1 polymer ?
#
loop_
_entity_poly.entity_id
_entity_poly.type
_entity_poly.pdbx_seq_one_letter_code
_entity_poly.pdbx_strand_id
1 'polypeptide(L)'
;MMMRFIKIYRWLFFTACLMISCSSYDFSGVFSTLPAKPQAGEIVTLLYNPKGTVLEGSNQVSAIVRTYADRDLQPVSMFSMPNNVVDTEEYKMKRKQDGWLIEILVPDSVVGLVVTLHNETDTDYDEGLGYWVPLYTSEQHLFPGAEAGYAASLVRRGWGAKLDKTLYADTLLGFYNNEFSRNPAKKADFSFSYFSALKKSKGEDAYLEIEANLEALDNPDQWTEEQLFFLSAWYGAVKNQEKADYFKTKSREKFPSGRWVQREEAGGFYKKVGSTEKKEFLDEFEAKYPDHSGSSYMRGVIIGEYIKEGSYKQAFEYFKSLNDKLWSERPVFFAVNSVKDIENDELRPLLEIINKSVTVSRKEYEDPSIPKPPLKISSTWKETRATQLALALDAYGLVTNAMGNNTEALTYCKEAYQLTNKQHKQVNEHYAAILLKNGSKAAAKEILEESIISGIQTPDMEKILKEIFIGTQGSEEGFTSYYSDLKTKAFGDLKDKIESELVTQRAPSFTLTDTDGKEVSLSDYKGKIVILDFWATWCGPCKASFPAMKKARNKYEKEVKILFVNSKETAKDKLQAVKDLMEENNYPFHVLMDNKNAVFESYGISLLPTKVIIGKDGNIRHRSFGFRGETELLDELDAIISILNS
;
A
#
# COMPACT_ATOMS: atom_id res chain seq x y z
N MET A 1 -22.69 40.66 8.90
CA MET A 1 -23.60 40.31 7.78
C MET A 1 -23.43 38.86 7.30
N MET A 2 -22.62 38.05 7.96
CA MET A 2 -22.27 36.66 7.55
C MET A 2 -22.96 35.56 8.40
N MET A 3 -23.79 35.92 9.37
CA MET A 3 -24.47 34.96 10.27
C MET A 3 -25.95 34.69 9.95
N ARG A 4 -26.51 35.27 8.88
CA ARG A 4 -27.91 35.06 8.46
C ARG A 4 -28.10 34.02 7.35
N PHE A 5 -27.04 33.63 6.62
CA PHE A 5 -27.12 32.66 5.52
C PHE A 5 -27.13 31.19 5.97
N ILE A 6 -26.59 30.89 7.16
CA ILE A 6 -26.50 29.50 7.66
C ILE A 6 -27.84 28.95 8.18
N LYS A 7 -28.79 29.83 8.56
CA LYS A 7 -30.11 29.38 9.05
C LYS A 7 -31.11 29.04 7.94
N ILE A 8 -30.95 29.55 6.74
CA ILE A 8 -31.87 29.29 5.62
C ILE A 8 -31.59 27.94 4.98
N TYR A 9 -30.31 27.53 4.90
CA TYR A 9 -29.93 26.21 4.38
C TYR A 9 -30.35 25.04 5.28
N ARG A 10 -30.46 25.26 6.60
CA ARG A 10 -30.90 24.23 7.56
C ARG A 10 -32.41 23.95 7.47
N TRP A 11 -33.22 24.86 6.98
CA TRP A 11 -34.66 24.68 6.81
C TRP A 11 -35.02 24.03 5.48
N LEU A 12 -34.27 24.28 4.42
CA LEU A 12 -34.45 23.60 3.13
C LEU A 12 -33.99 22.13 3.22
N PHE A 13 -33.01 21.78 4.05
CA PHE A 13 -32.61 20.40 4.31
C PHE A 13 -33.69 19.58 5.04
N PHE A 14 -34.49 20.20 5.90
CA PHE A 14 -35.53 19.49 6.66
C PHE A 14 -36.83 19.25 5.82
N THR A 15 -37.08 20.06 4.83
CA THR A 15 -38.28 19.89 3.94
C THR A 15 -38.00 18.93 2.78
N ALA A 16 -36.77 18.77 2.33
CA ALA A 16 -36.39 17.74 1.34
C ALA A 16 -36.37 16.32 1.94
N CYS A 17 -35.99 16.17 3.23
CA CYS A 17 -35.99 14.88 3.93
C CYS A 17 -37.40 14.33 4.26
N LEU A 18 -38.45 15.14 4.18
CA LEU A 18 -39.82 14.71 4.55
C LEU A 18 -40.65 14.20 3.37
N MET A 19 -40.16 14.29 2.13
CA MET A 19 -40.88 13.77 0.94
C MET A 19 -40.37 12.43 0.40
N ILE A 20 -39.35 11.82 1.03
CA ILE A 20 -38.80 10.50 0.63
C ILE A 20 -39.35 9.35 1.49
N SER A 21 -40.42 9.53 2.21
CA SER A 21 -40.92 8.51 3.16
C SER A 21 -41.78 7.39 2.54
N CYS A 22 -41.94 7.31 1.21
CA CYS A 22 -42.72 6.24 0.55
C CYS A 22 -42.21 5.84 -0.83
N SER A 23 -40.96 6.03 -1.20
CA SER A 23 -40.44 5.46 -2.44
C SER A 23 -39.98 4.01 -2.20
N SER A 24 -40.63 3.07 -2.86
CA SER A 24 -40.12 1.71 -3.00
C SER A 24 -38.86 1.80 -3.85
N TYR A 25 -37.70 1.44 -3.27
CA TYR A 25 -36.45 1.32 -4.02
C TYR A 25 -36.52 0.11 -4.93
N ASP A 26 -36.07 0.27 -6.19
CA ASP A 26 -36.00 -0.82 -7.13
C ASP A 26 -34.67 -1.55 -7.03
N PHE A 27 -34.69 -2.78 -6.52
CA PHE A 27 -33.56 -3.69 -6.43
C PHE A 27 -33.66 -4.83 -7.47
N SER A 28 -34.27 -4.60 -8.60
CA SER A 28 -34.41 -5.60 -9.67
C SER A 28 -33.06 -5.93 -10.34
N GLY A 29 -32.13 -4.96 -10.40
CA GLY A 29 -30.75 -5.14 -10.86
C GLY A 29 -29.76 -5.32 -9.70
N VAL A 30 -28.56 -5.82 -10.00
CA VAL A 30 -27.48 -5.95 -9.01
C VAL A 30 -27.03 -4.59 -8.49
N PHE A 31 -26.91 -3.59 -9.38
CA PHE A 31 -26.50 -2.24 -9.02
C PHE A 31 -27.28 -1.20 -9.86
N SER A 32 -27.70 -0.12 -9.22
CA SER A 32 -28.36 1.01 -9.88
C SER A 32 -28.20 2.31 -9.09
N THR A 33 -28.60 3.43 -9.70
CA THR A 33 -28.53 4.77 -9.08
C THR A 33 -29.85 5.51 -9.17
N LEU A 34 -30.11 6.39 -8.20
CA LEU A 34 -31.19 7.35 -8.23
C LEU A 34 -30.61 8.76 -8.02
N PRO A 35 -30.76 9.67 -8.98
CA PRO A 35 -31.41 9.46 -10.29
C PRO A 35 -30.60 8.49 -11.18
N ALA A 36 -31.25 7.90 -12.19
CA ALA A 36 -30.62 6.98 -13.15
C ALA A 36 -29.55 7.68 -14.03
N LYS A 37 -29.62 8.98 -14.17
CA LYS A 37 -28.67 9.85 -14.87
C LYS A 37 -28.22 10.97 -13.94
N PRO A 38 -27.31 10.65 -12.97
CA PRO A 38 -26.87 11.62 -11.98
C PRO A 38 -26.03 12.73 -12.59
N GLN A 39 -26.06 13.91 -11.96
CA GLN A 39 -25.27 15.07 -12.33
C GLN A 39 -24.27 15.41 -11.22
N ALA A 40 -23.22 16.16 -11.55
CA ALA A 40 -22.32 16.73 -10.56
C ALA A 40 -23.08 17.72 -9.64
N GLY A 41 -22.70 17.80 -8.38
CA GLY A 41 -23.36 18.64 -7.37
C GLY A 41 -24.64 18.05 -6.77
N GLU A 42 -25.14 16.91 -7.27
CA GLU A 42 -26.35 16.26 -6.78
C GLU A 42 -26.08 15.19 -5.71
N ILE A 43 -27.12 14.87 -4.94
CA ILE A 43 -27.13 13.67 -4.08
C ILE A 43 -27.55 12.49 -4.95
N VAL A 44 -26.71 11.48 -4.97
CA VAL A 44 -26.95 10.22 -5.69
C VAL A 44 -27.14 9.10 -4.69
N THR A 45 -28.24 8.37 -4.81
CA THR A 45 -28.48 7.13 -4.06
C THR A 45 -27.91 5.96 -4.87
N LEU A 46 -26.95 5.24 -4.31
CA LEU A 46 -26.47 3.98 -4.84
C LEU A 46 -27.32 2.85 -4.26
N LEU A 47 -27.83 1.98 -5.11
CA LEU A 47 -28.63 0.81 -4.75
C LEU A 47 -27.87 -0.45 -5.14
N TYR A 48 -27.80 -1.41 -4.23
CA TYR A 48 -27.12 -2.69 -4.45
C TYR A 48 -27.94 -3.86 -3.96
N ASN A 49 -28.19 -4.82 -4.86
CA ASN A 49 -28.80 -6.11 -4.58
C ASN A 49 -27.71 -7.20 -4.62
N PRO A 50 -27.33 -7.80 -3.48
CA PRO A 50 -26.25 -8.78 -3.44
C PRO A 50 -26.63 -10.16 -4.01
N LYS A 51 -27.89 -10.38 -4.41
CA LYS A 51 -28.35 -11.69 -4.88
C LYS A 51 -27.58 -12.15 -6.12
N GLY A 52 -26.97 -13.33 -6.03
CA GLY A 52 -26.14 -13.90 -7.09
C GLY A 52 -24.70 -13.37 -7.11
N THR A 53 -24.32 -12.51 -6.19
CA THR A 53 -22.93 -12.01 -6.04
C THR A 53 -22.19 -12.70 -4.90
N VAL A 54 -20.89 -12.43 -4.77
CA VAL A 54 -20.07 -12.93 -3.66
C VAL A 54 -20.48 -12.37 -2.28
N LEU A 55 -21.32 -11.33 -2.25
CA LEU A 55 -21.82 -10.68 -1.03
C LEU A 55 -23.25 -11.13 -0.66
N GLU A 56 -23.82 -12.13 -1.36
CA GLU A 56 -25.13 -12.67 -1.00
C GLU A 56 -25.13 -13.23 0.44
N GLY A 57 -26.13 -12.85 1.20
CA GLY A 57 -26.23 -13.26 2.62
C GLY A 57 -25.42 -12.42 3.61
N SER A 58 -24.66 -11.43 3.15
CA SER A 58 -23.89 -10.55 4.05
C SER A 58 -24.78 -9.79 5.04
N ASN A 59 -24.30 -9.68 6.29
CA ASN A 59 -24.98 -8.92 7.33
C ASN A 59 -24.58 -7.43 7.32
N GLN A 60 -23.49 -7.09 6.66
CA GLN A 60 -22.97 -5.73 6.51
C GLN A 60 -22.32 -5.62 5.13
N VAL A 61 -22.57 -4.50 4.45
CA VAL A 61 -21.92 -4.14 3.20
C VAL A 61 -21.42 -2.71 3.28
N SER A 62 -20.21 -2.47 2.81
CA SER A 62 -19.60 -1.16 2.61
C SER A 62 -19.34 -0.91 1.13
N ALA A 63 -19.37 0.35 0.73
CA ALA A 63 -19.04 0.80 -0.62
C ALA A 63 -17.75 1.63 -0.59
N ILE A 64 -16.74 1.24 -1.38
CA ILE A 64 -15.62 2.12 -1.69
C ILE A 64 -15.95 2.86 -2.98
N VAL A 65 -16.06 4.18 -2.88
CA VAL A 65 -16.41 5.08 -3.97
C VAL A 65 -15.20 5.88 -4.36
N ARG A 66 -14.80 5.79 -5.64
CA ARG A 66 -13.77 6.65 -6.25
C ARG A 66 -14.42 7.62 -7.20
N THR A 67 -14.11 8.89 -7.02
CA THR A 67 -14.47 9.95 -7.95
C THR A 67 -13.30 10.23 -8.90
N TYR A 68 -13.60 10.57 -10.16
CA TYR A 68 -12.56 10.81 -11.16
C TYR A 68 -12.84 12.03 -12.05
N ALA A 69 -11.74 12.65 -12.52
CA ALA A 69 -11.76 13.83 -13.37
C ALA A 69 -11.84 13.50 -14.87
N ASP A 70 -12.09 14.52 -15.66
CA ASP A 70 -12.21 14.51 -17.13
C ASP A 70 -10.87 14.52 -17.88
N ARG A 71 -9.77 14.31 -17.15
CA ARG A 71 -8.38 14.30 -17.67
C ARG A 71 -7.43 13.57 -16.74
N ASP A 72 -6.25 13.21 -17.25
CA ASP A 72 -5.13 12.79 -16.43
C ASP A 72 -4.65 13.98 -15.58
N LEU A 73 -4.67 13.84 -14.26
CA LEU A 73 -4.22 14.86 -13.33
C LEU A 73 -2.69 14.82 -13.21
N GLN A 74 -2.08 15.99 -13.06
CA GLN A 74 -0.65 16.09 -12.81
C GLN A 74 -0.26 15.41 -11.49
N PRO A 75 0.92 14.77 -11.43
CA PRO A 75 1.34 14.09 -10.22
C PRO A 75 1.54 15.07 -9.06
N VAL A 76 1.00 14.72 -7.89
CA VAL A 76 1.08 15.52 -6.66
C VAL A 76 2.52 15.55 -6.10
N SER A 77 3.35 14.56 -6.42
CA SER A 77 4.76 14.51 -6.02
C SER A 77 5.64 14.04 -7.17
N MET A 78 6.94 14.34 -7.08
CA MET A 78 7.92 13.92 -8.09
C MET A 78 8.06 12.39 -8.21
N PHE A 79 7.55 11.63 -7.25
CA PHE A 79 7.55 10.15 -7.25
C PHE A 79 6.22 9.55 -7.70
N SER A 80 5.18 10.36 -7.85
CA SER A 80 3.88 9.90 -8.33
C SER A 80 3.77 10.07 -9.84
N MET A 81 2.95 9.24 -10.43
CA MET A 81 2.65 9.31 -11.86
C MET A 81 1.27 9.94 -12.06
N PRO A 82 0.94 10.52 -13.23
CA PRO A 82 -0.40 11.04 -13.51
C PRO A 82 -1.50 10.02 -13.24
N ASN A 83 -2.59 10.43 -12.67
CA ASN A 83 -3.83 9.67 -12.51
C ASN A 83 -5.00 10.66 -12.57
N ASN A 84 -6.22 10.16 -12.69
CA ASN A 84 -7.41 11.01 -12.74
C ASN A 84 -8.33 10.85 -11.54
N VAL A 85 -7.94 10.07 -10.52
CA VAL A 85 -8.73 9.92 -9.30
C VAL A 85 -8.64 11.20 -8.48
N VAL A 86 -9.80 11.78 -8.17
CA VAL A 86 -9.92 13.01 -7.36
C VAL A 86 -10.00 12.65 -5.89
N ASP A 87 -10.82 11.63 -5.55
CA ASP A 87 -11.00 11.19 -4.17
C ASP A 87 -11.41 9.71 -4.08
N THR A 88 -11.17 9.11 -2.91
CA THR A 88 -11.59 7.74 -2.59
C THR A 88 -12.13 7.71 -1.16
N GLU A 89 -13.37 7.28 -1.00
CA GLU A 89 -14.00 7.15 0.33
C GLU A 89 -14.70 5.81 0.50
N GLU A 90 -14.80 5.38 1.74
CA GLU A 90 -15.55 4.21 2.16
C GLU A 90 -16.81 4.63 2.93
N TYR A 91 -17.92 4.01 2.57
CA TYR A 91 -19.22 4.27 3.16
C TYR A 91 -19.88 2.97 3.61
N LYS A 92 -20.35 2.91 4.85
CA LYS A 92 -21.22 1.83 5.31
C LYS A 92 -22.60 1.97 4.70
N MET A 93 -23.06 0.94 4.01
CA MET A 93 -24.39 0.94 3.40
C MET A 93 -25.47 0.59 4.43
N LYS A 94 -26.68 1.10 4.20
CA LYS A 94 -27.86 0.79 5.02
C LYS A 94 -28.67 -0.31 4.35
N ARG A 95 -29.03 -1.33 5.12
CA ARG A 95 -29.93 -2.39 4.62
C ARG A 95 -31.35 -1.85 4.47
N LYS A 96 -31.98 -2.12 3.34
CA LYS A 96 -33.35 -1.72 3.02
C LYS A 96 -34.00 -2.77 2.15
N GLN A 97 -35.13 -3.35 2.60
CA GLN A 97 -35.78 -4.46 1.90
C GLN A 97 -34.77 -5.58 1.56
N ASP A 98 -34.67 -5.97 0.30
CA ASP A 98 -33.78 -7.06 -0.17
C ASP A 98 -32.40 -6.58 -0.60
N GLY A 99 -32.05 -5.31 -0.36
CA GLY A 99 -30.78 -4.73 -0.81
C GLY A 99 -30.15 -3.76 0.18
N TRP A 100 -29.17 -3.05 -0.33
CA TRP A 100 -28.34 -2.08 0.39
C TRP A 100 -28.35 -0.75 -0.34
N LEU A 101 -28.34 0.36 0.40
CA LEU A 101 -28.28 1.69 -0.19
C LEU A 101 -27.38 2.63 0.58
N ILE A 102 -26.88 3.65 -0.14
CA ILE A 102 -26.20 4.80 0.43
C ILE A 102 -26.47 6.04 -0.42
N GLU A 103 -26.57 7.19 0.23
CA GLU A 103 -26.68 8.51 -0.40
C GLU A 103 -25.35 9.23 -0.31
N ILE A 104 -24.85 9.71 -1.45
CA ILE A 104 -23.58 10.45 -1.55
C ILE A 104 -23.80 11.77 -2.29
N LEU A 105 -23.17 12.82 -1.79
CA LEU A 105 -23.08 14.08 -2.54
C LEU A 105 -21.91 13.97 -3.53
N VAL A 106 -22.21 14.08 -4.82
CA VAL A 106 -21.20 14.03 -5.87
C VAL A 106 -20.55 15.41 -6.03
N PRO A 107 -19.20 15.50 -5.99
CA PRO A 107 -18.53 16.80 -6.17
C PRO A 107 -18.75 17.40 -7.56
N ASP A 108 -18.74 18.74 -7.66
CA ASP A 108 -18.89 19.45 -8.94
C ASP A 108 -17.71 19.24 -9.91
N SER A 109 -16.55 18.84 -9.39
CA SER A 109 -15.28 18.75 -10.13
C SER A 109 -15.03 17.38 -10.78
N VAL A 110 -16.00 16.46 -10.74
CA VAL A 110 -15.84 15.08 -11.23
C VAL A 110 -16.80 14.77 -12.36
N VAL A 111 -16.46 13.75 -13.17
CA VAL A 111 -17.27 13.33 -14.32
C VAL A 111 -17.82 11.90 -14.19
N GLY A 112 -17.50 11.24 -13.07
CA GLY A 112 -18.05 9.93 -12.77
C GLY A 112 -17.46 9.34 -11.49
N LEU A 113 -18.02 8.19 -11.13
CA LEU A 113 -17.60 7.40 -9.98
C LEU A 113 -17.39 5.94 -10.38
N VAL A 114 -16.52 5.28 -9.64
CA VAL A 114 -16.37 3.81 -9.67
C VAL A 114 -16.62 3.30 -8.26
N VAL A 115 -17.49 2.32 -8.14
CA VAL A 115 -17.90 1.77 -6.85
C VAL A 115 -17.51 0.30 -6.77
N THR A 116 -16.90 -0.10 -5.66
CA THR A 116 -16.76 -1.50 -5.30
C THR A 116 -17.44 -1.75 -3.96
N LEU A 117 -17.96 -2.93 -3.79
CA LEU A 117 -18.75 -3.29 -2.63
C LEU A 117 -18.05 -4.42 -1.87
N HIS A 118 -18.02 -4.35 -0.54
CA HIS A 118 -17.32 -5.35 0.24
C HIS A 118 -17.98 -5.58 1.61
N ASN A 119 -17.71 -6.73 2.18
CA ASN A 119 -17.88 -7.04 3.59
C ASN A 119 -16.49 -7.22 4.26
N GLU A 120 -16.40 -7.91 5.37
CA GLU A 120 -15.13 -8.16 6.07
C GLU A 120 -14.21 -9.12 5.32
N THR A 121 -14.74 -10.02 4.50
CA THR A 121 -14.00 -11.11 3.84
C THR A 121 -13.95 -11.02 2.34
N ASP A 122 -15.01 -10.51 1.72
CA ASP A 122 -15.22 -10.56 0.29
C ASP A 122 -15.42 -9.17 -0.32
N THR A 123 -15.06 -9.04 -1.58
CA THR A 123 -15.28 -7.81 -2.36
C THR A 123 -15.91 -8.16 -3.71
N ASP A 124 -17.00 -7.47 -4.01
CA ASP A 124 -17.65 -7.47 -5.31
C ASP A 124 -17.05 -6.33 -6.16
N TYR A 125 -16.37 -6.73 -7.21
CA TYR A 125 -15.65 -5.83 -8.14
C TYR A 125 -16.39 -5.69 -9.48
N ASP A 126 -17.61 -6.19 -9.63
CA ASP A 126 -18.30 -6.23 -10.93
C ASP A 126 -17.37 -6.76 -12.03
N GLU A 127 -17.02 -8.05 -11.94
CA GLU A 127 -16.06 -8.70 -12.84
C GLU A 127 -14.68 -8.01 -12.94
N GLY A 128 -14.35 -7.13 -11.96
CA GLY A 128 -13.06 -6.44 -11.85
C GLY A 128 -13.02 -5.02 -12.39
N LEU A 129 -14.10 -4.54 -12.93
CA LEU A 129 -14.22 -3.18 -13.47
C LEU A 129 -14.76 -2.19 -12.42
N GLY A 130 -15.42 -2.71 -11.37
CA GLY A 130 -16.21 -1.90 -10.45
C GLY A 130 -17.49 -1.35 -11.10
N TYR A 131 -18.49 -1.07 -10.31
CA TYR A 131 -19.77 -0.52 -10.80
C TYR A 131 -19.55 0.92 -11.25
N TRP A 132 -19.70 1.15 -12.55
CA TRP A 132 -19.51 2.46 -13.15
C TRP A 132 -20.74 3.33 -12.99
N VAL A 133 -20.56 4.54 -12.46
CA VAL A 133 -21.58 5.57 -12.34
C VAL A 133 -21.14 6.80 -13.14
N PRO A 134 -21.48 6.89 -14.43
CA PRO A 134 -21.18 8.08 -15.23
C PRO A 134 -22.04 9.26 -14.80
N LEU A 135 -21.51 10.47 -14.94
CA LEU A 135 -22.29 11.69 -14.75
C LEU A 135 -22.78 12.24 -16.10
N TYR A 136 -23.87 12.97 -16.03
CA TYR A 136 -24.56 13.53 -17.18
C TYR A 136 -24.62 15.06 -17.08
N THR A 137 -24.66 15.71 -18.23
CA THR A 137 -24.94 17.15 -18.34
C THR A 137 -26.43 17.44 -18.05
N SER A 138 -26.77 18.71 -17.85
CA SER A 138 -28.17 19.14 -17.72
C SER A 138 -29.04 18.75 -18.90
N GLU A 139 -28.45 18.56 -20.08
CA GLU A 139 -29.12 18.08 -21.29
C GLU A 139 -29.22 16.55 -21.37
N GLN A 140 -28.88 15.84 -20.29
CA GLN A 140 -28.94 14.38 -20.19
C GLN A 140 -27.97 13.63 -21.13
N HIS A 141 -26.94 14.30 -21.65
CA HIS A 141 -25.84 13.68 -22.38
C HIS A 141 -24.73 13.26 -21.41
N LEU A 142 -24.00 12.22 -21.78
CA LEU A 142 -22.83 11.78 -21.02
C LEU A 142 -21.82 12.92 -20.91
N PHE A 143 -21.29 13.15 -19.72
CA PHE A 143 -20.32 14.24 -19.50
C PHE A 143 -19.06 13.98 -20.34
N PRO A 144 -18.52 14.98 -21.08
CA PRO A 144 -17.30 14.80 -21.85
C PRO A 144 -16.12 14.35 -20.99
N GLY A 145 -15.49 13.24 -21.34
CA GLY A 145 -14.43 12.62 -20.58
C GLY A 145 -14.89 11.55 -19.58
N ALA A 146 -16.19 11.26 -19.48
CA ALA A 146 -16.70 10.27 -18.52
C ALA A 146 -16.20 8.86 -18.82
N GLU A 147 -16.22 8.40 -20.08
CA GLU A 147 -15.74 7.06 -20.45
C GLU A 147 -14.22 6.93 -20.39
N ALA A 148 -13.48 7.88 -20.94
CA ALA A 148 -12.02 7.88 -20.86
C ALA A 148 -11.53 8.04 -19.41
N GLY A 149 -12.25 8.85 -18.60
CA GLY A 149 -11.98 9.01 -17.17
C GLY A 149 -12.20 7.74 -16.39
N TYR A 150 -13.26 6.99 -16.68
CA TYR A 150 -13.49 5.67 -16.11
C TYR A 150 -12.34 4.73 -16.44
N ALA A 151 -11.99 4.59 -17.72
CA ALA A 151 -10.86 3.76 -18.14
C ALA A 151 -9.54 4.17 -17.48
N ALA A 152 -9.24 5.47 -17.40
CA ALA A 152 -8.03 6.01 -16.78
C ALA A 152 -7.94 5.68 -15.28
N SER A 153 -9.08 5.74 -14.56
CA SER A 153 -9.14 5.40 -13.13
C SER A 153 -8.77 3.94 -12.84
N LEU A 154 -8.90 3.08 -13.84
CA LEU A 154 -8.67 1.63 -13.75
C LEU A 154 -7.30 1.19 -14.29
N VAL A 155 -6.68 1.93 -15.22
CA VAL A 155 -5.43 1.55 -15.94
C VAL A 155 -4.29 1.12 -15.03
N ARG A 156 -4.16 1.73 -13.85
CA ARG A 156 -2.97 1.53 -12.99
C ARG A 156 -3.15 0.53 -11.89
N ARG A 157 -4.35 0.40 -11.40
CA ARG A 157 -4.66 -0.49 -10.30
C ARG A 157 -5.99 -1.12 -10.61
N GLY A 158 -5.95 -2.21 -11.38
CA GLY A 158 -7.04 -3.16 -11.29
C GLY A 158 -7.35 -3.34 -9.80
N TRP A 159 -8.59 -3.32 -9.45
CA TRP A 159 -9.12 -3.44 -8.09
C TRP A 159 -8.83 -4.81 -7.45
N GLY A 160 -7.66 -5.43 -7.70
CA GLY A 160 -7.35 -6.78 -7.26
C GLY A 160 -8.08 -7.86 -8.08
N ALA A 161 -8.76 -7.47 -9.13
CA ALA A 161 -9.54 -8.38 -9.94
C ALA A 161 -8.68 -9.35 -10.73
N LYS A 162 -9.16 -10.56 -10.81
CA LYS A 162 -8.58 -11.72 -11.49
C LYS A 162 -8.76 -11.68 -13.03
N LEU A 163 -8.80 -10.50 -13.62
CA LEU A 163 -8.98 -10.37 -15.05
C LEU A 163 -7.68 -10.66 -15.80
N ASP A 164 -7.82 -11.35 -16.92
CA ASP A 164 -6.75 -11.39 -17.93
C ASP A 164 -6.37 -9.95 -18.30
N LYS A 165 -5.08 -9.61 -18.16
CA LYS A 165 -4.63 -8.22 -18.33
C LYS A 165 -4.81 -7.69 -19.74
N THR A 166 -4.76 -8.58 -20.74
CA THR A 166 -4.95 -8.21 -22.13
C THR A 166 -6.43 -7.93 -22.37
N LEU A 167 -7.32 -8.85 -21.97
CA LEU A 167 -8.77 -8.64 -22.08
C LEU A 167 -9.23 -7.40 -21.33
N TYR A 168 -8.66 -7.16 -20.14
CA TYR A 168 -8.91 -5.96 -19.36
C TYR A 168 -8.44 -4.69 -20.09
N ALA A 169 -7.22 -4.71 -20.66
CA ALA A 169 -6.69 -3.57 -21.41
C ALA A 169 -7.50 -3.29 -22.68
N ASP A 170 -7.97 -4.33 -23.39
CA ASP A 170 -8.84 -4.20 -24.56
C ASP A 170 -10.20 -3.59 -24.19
N THR A 171 -10.77 -3.99 -23.06
CA THR A 171 -12.01 -3.40 -22.54
C THR A 171 -11.82 -1.90 -22.26
N LEU A 172 -10.70 -1.54 -21.60
CA LEU A 172 -10.39 -0.12 -21.35
C LEU A 172 -10.19 0.67 -22.64
N LEU A 173 -9.54 0.09 -23.66
CA LEU A 173 -9.39 0.72 -24.98
C LEU A 173 -10.74 0.96 -25.65
N GLY A 174 -11.73 0.09 -25.45
CA GLY A 174 -13.09 0.31 -25.91
C GLY A 174 -13.69 1.61 -25.37
N PHE A 175 -13.56 1.87 -24.06
CA PHE A 175 -14.03 3.12 -23.44
C PHE A 175 -13.28 4.35 -23.98
N TYR A 176 -11.96 4.29 -24.15
CA TYR A 176 -11.19 5.39 -24.75
C TYR A 176 -11.64 5.67 -26.20
N ASN A 177 -11.80 4.65 -27.00
CA ASN A 177 -12.21 4.81 -28.41
C ASN A 177 -13.62 5.39 -28.52
N ASN A 178 -14.55 4.96 -27.66
CA ASN A 178 -15.90 5.52 -27.60
C ASN A 178 -15.87 7.01 -27.23
N GLU A 179 -15.11 7.37 -26.23
CA GLU A 179 -14.95 8.77 -25.80
C GLU A 179 -14.37 9.62 -26.93
N PHE A 180 -13.23 9.17 -27.51
CA PHE A 180 -12.50 9.96 -28.52
C PHE A 180 -13.25 10.07 -29.85
N SER A 181 -14.14 9.12 -30.15
CA SER A 181 -15.02 9.23 -31.32
C SER A 181 -16.07 10.34 -31.17
N ARG A 182 -16.54 10.58 -29.96
CA ARG A 182 -17.51 11.64 -29.65
C ARG A 182 -16.85 12.96 -29.30
N ASN A 183 -15.72 12.90 -28.58
CA ASN A 183 -14.98 14.03 -28.04
C ASN A 183 -13.48 13.92 -28.41
N PRO A 184 -13.06 14.15 -29.68
CA PRO A 184 -11.68 13.93 -30.13
C PRO A 184 -10.64 14.73 -29.32
N ALA A 185 -10.97 15.92 -28.83
CA ALA A 185 -10.10 16.77 -28.02
C ALA A 185 -9.66 16.08 -26.71
N LYS A 186 -10.49 15.20 -26.16
CA LYS A 186 -10.18 14.46 -24.93
C LYS A 186 -9.01 13.48 -25.06
N LYS A 187 -8.60 13.14 -26.27
CA LYS A 187 -7.44 12.26 -26.49
C LYS A 187 -6.13 12.87 -25.94
N ALA A 188 -5.96 14.18 -26.06
CA ALA A 188 -4.81 14.87 -25.46
C ALA A 188 -4.86 14.85 -23.94
N ASP A 189 -6.05 15.05 -23.36
CA ASP A 189 -6.26 15.06 -21.90
C ASP A 189 -5.93 13.72 -21.22
N PHE A 190 -6.07 12.59 -21.95
CA PHE A 190 -5.87 11.23 -21.44
C PHE A 190 -4.68 10.50 -22.08
N SER A 191 -3.77 11.21 -22.75
CA SER A 191 -2.68 10.59 -23.50
C SER A 191 -1.84 9.61 -22.67
N PHE A 192 -1.54 9.94 -21.40
CA PHE A 192 -0.72 9.09 -20.56
C PHE A 192 -1.41 7.75 -20.24
N SER A 193 -2.65 7.80 -19.79
CA SER A 193 -3.42 6.61 -19.41
C SER A 193 -3.80 5.79 -20.65
N TYR A 194 -4.14 6.43 -21.76
CA TYR A 194 -4.42 5.79 -23.03
C TYR A 194 -3.22 5.01 -23.59
N PHE A 195 -2.04 5.63 -23.66
CA PHE A 195 -0.82 4.93 -24.12
C PHE A 195 -0.43 3.78 -23.19
N SER A 196 -0.68 3.93 -21.89
CA SER A 196 -0.48 2.84 -20.92
C SER A 196 -1.41 1.65 -21.22
N ALA A 197 -2.67 1.90 -21.59
CA ALA A 197 -3.62 0.87 -21.98
C ALA A 197 -3.21 0.22 -23.32
N LEU A 198 -2.84 1.01 -24.35
CA LEU A 198 -2.34 0.52 -25.64
C LEU A 198 -1.16 -0.42 -25.46
N LYS A 199 -0.16 0.01 -24.69
CA LYS A 199 1.04 -0.81 -24.46
C LYS A 199 0.72 -2.10 -23.70
N LYS A 200 -0.24 -2.08 -22.78
CA LYS A 200 -0.67 -3.30 -22.06
C LYS A 200 -1.45 -4.26 -22.95
N SER A 201 -2.28 -3.76 -23.86
CA SER A 201 -3.08 -4.56 -24.77
C SER A 201 -2.24 -5.15 -25.92
N LYS A 202 -1.50 -4.30 -26.63
CA LYS A 202 -0.83 -4.67 -27.87
C LYS A 202 0.67 -4.94 -27.74
N GLY A 203 1.27 -4.68 -26.56
CA GLY A 203 2.72 -4.84 -26.36
C GLY A 203 3.54 -3.92 -27.29
N GLU A 204 4.47 -4.49 -28.01
CA GLU A 204 5.34 -3.77 -28.97
C GLU A 204 4.59 -3.33 -30.23
N ASP A 205 3.50 -4.01 -30.59
CA ASP A 205 2.67 -3.64 -31.76
C ASP A 205 2.00 -2.27 -31.57
N ALA A 206 1.90 -1.79 -30.32
CA ALA A 206 1.39 -0.44 -30.02
C ALA A 206 2.40 0.68 -30.33
N TYR A 207 3.69 0.38 -30.51
CA TYR A 207 4.73 1.40 -30.52
C TYR A 207 4.58 2.41 -31.66
N LEU A 208 4.30 1.94 -32.88
CA LEU A 208 4.08 2.83 -34.02
C LEU A 208 2.85 3.73 -33.83
N GLU A 209 1.76 3.18 -33.25
CA GLU A 209 0.56 3.96 -32.97
C GLU A 209 0.83 5.02 -31.89
N ILE A 210 1.60 4.67 -30.86
CA ILE A 210 1.99 5.63 -29.80
C ILE A 210 2.89 6.71 -30.38
N GLU A 211 3.90 6.36 -31.20
CA GLU A 211 4.79 7.32 -31.83
C GLU A 211 4.06 8.32 -32.72
N ALA A 212 3.13 7.86 -33.55
CA ALA A 212 2.30 8.74 -34.38
C ALA A 212 1.46 9.73 -33.53
N ASN A 213 0.96 9.29 -32.37
CA ASN A 213 0.26 10.18 -31.43
C ASN A 213 1.23 11.16 -30.75
N LEU A 214 2.46 10.74 -30.41
CA LEU A 214 3.47 11.63 -29.83
C LEU A 214 3.88 12.72 -30.82
N GLU A 215 4.05 12.38 -32.10
CA GLU A 215 4.34 13.34 -33.17
C GLU A 215 3.21 14.38 -33.31
N ALA A 216 1.96 13.97 -33.19
CA ALA A 216 0.82 14.89 -33.22
C ALA A 216 0.75 15.84 -31.99
N LEU A 217 1.35 15.43 -30.88
CA LEU A 217 1.44 16.25 -29.64
C LEU A 217 2.70 17.11 -29.59
N ASP A 218 3.67 16.87 -30.48
CA ASP A 218 4.93 17.63 -30.54
C ASP A 218 4.70 18.98 -31.20
N ASN A 219 4.59 20.02 -30.37
CA ASN A 219 4.47 21.40 -30.83
C ASN A 219 5.59 22.26 -30.18
N PRO A 220 6.70 22.50 -30.90
CA PRO A 220 7.85 23.24 -30.36
C PRO A 220 7.54 24.63 -29.81
N ASP A 221 6.53 25.32 -30.37
CA ASP A 221 6.13 26.66 -29.94
C ASP A 221 5.43 26.64 -28.56
N GLN A 222 4.88 25.50 -28.18
CA GLN A 222 4.12 25.32 -26.94
C GLN A 222 4.82 24.40 -25.93
N TRP A 223 6.08 24.02 -26.14
CA TRP A 223 6.77 23.14 -25.21
C TRP A 223 6.83 23.70 -23.80
N THR A 224 6.11 23.07 -22.90
CA THR A 224 6.26 23.20 -21.46
C THR A 224 7.25 22.14 -20.95
N GLU A 225 7.67 22.28 -19.71
CA GLU A 225 8.52 21.29 -19.07
C GLU A 225 7.84 19.91 -19.01
N GLU A 226 6.55 19.89 -18.66
CA GLU A 226 5.74 18.68 -18.59
C GLU A 226 5.61 17.98 -19.95
N GLN A 227 5.41 18.73 -21.01
CA GLN A 227 5.35 18.18 -22.38
C GLN A 227 6.67 17.55 -22.80
N LEU A 228 7.79 18.22 -22.58
CA LEU A 228 9.10 17.68 -22.90
C LEU A 228 9.43 16.41 -22.10
N PHE A 229 9.07 16.40 -20.81
CA PHE A 229 9.19 15.19 -20.00
C PHE A 229 8.28 14.09 -20.51
N PHE A 230 7.03 14.37 -20.82
CA PHE A 230 6.06 13.41 -21.34
C PHE A 230 6.57 12.77 -22.64
N LEU A 231 7.03 13.59 -23.60
CA LEU A 231 7.57 13.13 -24.87
C LEU A 231 8.82 12.26 -24.65
N SER A 232 9.80 12.73 -23.86
CA SER A 232 11.00 11.97 -23.54
C SER A 232 10.68 10.61 -22.90
N ALA A 233 9.80 10.60 -21.90
CA ALA A 233 9.42 9.38 -21.19
C ALA A 233 8.72 8.36 -22.10
N TRP A 234 7.80 8.81 -22.97
CA TRP A 234 7.05 7.92 -23.84
C TRP A 234 7.86 7.43 -25.04
N TYR A 235 8.73 8.26 -25.65
CA TYR A 235 9.67 7.76 -26.66
C TYR A 235 10.63 6.71 -26.07
N GLY A 236 11.10 6.89 -24.85
CA GLY A 236 11.85 5.85 -24.13
C GLY A 236 11.03 4.59 -23.85
N ALA A 237 9.74 4.75 -23.50
CA ALA A 237 8.84 3.62 -23.25
C ALA A 237 8.53 2.77 -24.49
N VAL A 238 8.60 3.35 -25.70
CA VAL A 238 8.46 2.67 -26.99
C VAL A 238 9.82 2.32 -27.64
N LYS A 239 10.89 2.38 -26.86
CA LYS A 239 12.27 2.03 -27.28
C LYS A 239 12.89 2.95 -28.35
N ASN A 240 12.32 4.12 -28.61
CA ASN A 240 12.89 5.15 -29.48
C ASN A 240 13.84 6.05 -28.66
N GLN A 241 15.03 5.53 -28.41
CA GLN A 241 16.00 6.21 -27.53
C GLN A 241 16.50 7.53 -28.11
N GLU A 242 16.64 7.62 -29.43
CA GLU A 242 17.10 8.83 -30.13
C GLU A 242 16.15 10.02 -29.83
N LYS A 243 14.85 9.85 -30.05
CA LYS A 243 13.85 10.87 -29.76
C LYS A 243 13.73 11.13 -28.24
N ALA A 244 13.82 10.10 -27.40
CA ALA A 244 13.82 10.25 -25.96
C ALA A 244 14.96 11.17 -25.48
N ASP A 245 16.18 10.96 -25.96
CA ASP A 245 17.34 11.76 -25.60
C ASP A 245 17.28 13.18 -26.21
N TYR A 246 16.70 13.33 -27.41
CA TYR A 246 16.43 14.62 -28.00
C TYR A 246 15.55 15.48 -27.10
N PHE A 247 14.38 14.98 -26.68
CA PHE A 247 13.47 15.75 -25.81
C PHE A 247 14.04 16.00 -24.41
N LYS A 248 14.83 15.05 -23.91
CA LYS A 248 15.57 15.23 -22.64
C LYS A 248 16.59 16.38 -22.75
N THR A 249 17.29 16.47 -23.88
CA THR A 249 18.23 17.57 -24.14
C THR A 249 17.48 18.88 -24.26
N LYS A 250 16.38 18.93 -25.02
CA LYS A 250 15.53 20.12 -25.14
C LYS A 250 14.95 20.57 -23.80
N SER A 251 14.58 19.65 -22.92
CA SER A 251 14.15 19.98 -21.56
C SER A 251 15.25 20.69 -20.77
N ARG A 252 16.48 20.19 -20.82
CA ARG A 252 17.64 20.84 -20.15
C ARG A 252 17.99 22.20 -20.72
N GLU A 253 17.90 22.35 -22.05
CA GLU A 253 18.17 23.63 -22.73
C GLU A 253 17.13 24.70 -22.35
N LYS A 254 15.84 24.34 -22.38
CA LYS A 254 14.73 25.27 -22.18
C LYS A 254 14.41 25.52 -20.71
N PHE A 255 14.58 24.49 -19.88
CA PHE A 255 14.26 24.49 -18.45
C PHE A 255 15.41 23.93 -17.59
N PRO A 256 16.60 24.60 -17.58
CA PRO A 256 17.80 24.09 -16.90
C PRO A 256 17.65 23.91 -15.38
N SER A 257 16.71 24.63 -14.78
CA SER A 257 16.33 24.48 -13.36
C SER A 257 14.94 23.87 -13.20
N GLY A 258 14.43 23.20 -14.21
CA GLY A 258 13.12 22.59 -14.21
C GLY A 258 13.01 21.39 -13.27
N ARG A 259 11.77 21.07 -12.88
CA ARG A 259 11.44 20.00 -11.94
C ARG A 259 11.99 18.63 -12.37
N TRP A 260 12.00 18.35 -13.66
CA TRP A 260 12.45 17.07 -14.20
C TRP A 260 13.97 16.96 -14.25
N VAL A 261 14.68 18.06 -14.54
CA VAL A 261 16.14 18.14 -14.44
C VAL A 261 16.56 17.99 -12.98
N GLN A 262 15.90 18.69 -12.06
CA GLN A 262 16.11 18.52 -10.62
C GLN A 262 15.92 17.07 -10.17
N ARG A 263 14.86 16.40 -10.64
CA ARG A 263 14.58 14.98 -10.30
C ARG A 263 15.70 14.05 -10.77
N GLU A 264 16.21 14.26 -11.97
CA GLU A 264 17.31 13.45 -12.51
C GLU A 264 18.59 13.63 -11.69
N GLU A 265 18.96 14.87 -11.42
CA GLU A 265 20.14 15.20 -10.61
C GLU A 265 20.00 14.70 -9.17
N ALA A 266 18.82 14.85 -8.57
CA ALA A 266 18.51 14.32 -7.24
C ALA A 266 18.75 12.82 -7.11
N GLY A 267 18.67 12.04 -8.20
CA GLY A 267 19.02 10.62 -8.23
C GLY A 267 20.47 10.33 -7.83
N GLY A 268 21.38 11.31 -7.98
CA GLY A 268 22.76 11.22 -7.52
C GLY A 268 22.91 11.05 -5.99
N PHE A 269 21.99 11.63 -5.22
CA PHE A 269 21.97 11.51 -3.77
C PHE A 269 21.93 10.07 -3.26
N TYR A 270 21.15 9.22 -3.92
CA TYR A 270 20.97 7.83 -3.51
C TYR A 270 22.15 6.91 -3.86
N LYS A 271 23.09 7.42 -4.67
CA LYS A 271 24.33 6.73 -4.99
C LYS A 271 25.46 7.03 -3.97
N LYS A 272 25.25 8.04 -3.13
CA LYS A 272 26.21 8.44 -2.07
C LYS A 272 26.10 7.50 -0.87
N VAL A 273 27.24 7.27 -0.21
CA VAL A 273 27.35 6.36 0.94
C VAL A 273 27.65 7.16 2.22
N GLY A 274 26.92 6.86 3.28
CA GLY A 274 27.08 7.52 4.58
C GLY A 274 26.55 8.94 4.65
N SER A 275 26.60 9.51 5.84
CA SER A 275 26.06 10.84 6.15
C SER A 275 26.82 11.97 5.48
N THR A 276 28.15 11.90 5.45
CA THR A 276 29.04 12.95 4.94
C THR A 276 28.86 13.18 3.45
N GLU A 277 29.01 12.14 2.62
CA GLU A 277 28.84 12.26 1.17
C GLU A 277 27.43 12.71 0.76
N LYS A 278 26.42 12.21 1.50
CA LYS A 278 25.03 12.63 1.26
C LYS A 278 24.80 14.10 1.59
N LYS A 279 25.41 14.56 2.69
CA LYS A 279 25.31 15.97 3.10
C LYS A 279 25.99 16.90 2.10
N GLU A 280 27.22 16.61 1.71
CA GLU A 280 27.97 17.38 0.70
C GLU A 280 27.18 17.46 -0.61
N PHE A 281 26.66 16.33 -1.09
CA PHE A 281 25.80 16.33 -2.29
C PHE A 281 24.57 17.22 -2.11
N LEU A 282 23.89 17.14 -0.96
CA LEU A 282 22.68 17.92 -0.73
C LEU A 282 22.97 19.41 -0.62
N ASP A 283 24.05 19.78 0.03
CA ASP A 283 24.47 21.20 0.15
C ASP A 283 24.72 21.82 -1.25
N GLU A 284 25.42 21.11 -2.15
CA GLU A 284 25.62 21.53 -3.54
C GLU A 284 24.31 21.56 -4.33
N PHE A 285 23.46 20.55 -4.13
CA PHE A 285 22.18 20.44 -4.81
C PHE A 285 21.20 21.55 -4.39
N GLU A 286 21.13 21.89 -3.11
CA GLU A 286 20.28 22.97 -2.58
C GLU A 286 20.80 24.36 -2.96
N ALA A 287 22.11 24.54 -3.07
CA ALA A 287 22.68 25.78 -3.60
C ALA A 287 22.22 26.04 -5.04
N LYS A 288 22.03 24.96 -5.83
CA LYS A 288 21.53 25.03 -7.19
C LYS A 288 20.00 25.10 -7.27
N TYR A 289 19.29 24.38 -6.37
CA TYR A 289 17.83 24.22 -6.37
C TYR A 289 17.23 24.43 -4.96
N PRO A 290 17.17 25.68 -4.48
CA PRO A 290 16.81 25.99 -3.10
C PRO A 290 15.38 25.59 -2.72
N ASP A 291 14.46 25.55 -3.69
CA ASP A 291 13.04 25.23 -3.46
C ASP A 291 12.67 23.78 -3.86
N HIS A 292 13.64 22.89 -3.99
CA HIS A 292 13.37 21.52 -4.38
C HIS A 292 12.54 20.77 -3.33
N SER A 293 11.37 20.27 -3.72
CA SER A 293 10.40 19.65 -2.80
C SER A 293 10.90 18.36 -2.12
N GLY A 294 11.90 17.67 -2.69
CA GLY A 294 12.51 16.46 -2.15
C GLY A 294 13.62 16.71 -1.13
N SER A 295 14.11 17.93 -0.98
CA SER A 295 15.22 18.28 -0.08
C SER A 295 14.91 17.93 1.37
N SER A 296 13.69 18.17 1.83
CA SER A 296 13.24 17.81 3.18
C SER A 296 13.42 16.31 3.46
N TYR A 297 13.04 15.46 2.52
CA TYR A 297 13.21 14.01 2.63
C TYR A 297 14.70 13.61 2.65
N MET A 298 15.53 14.23 1.78
CA MET A 298 16.98 13.95 1.74
C MET A 298 17.67 14.33 3.04
N ARG A 299 17.31 15.46 3.66
CA ARG A 299 17.79 15.87 4.99
C ARG A 299 17.46 14.84 6.06
N GLY A 300 16.21 14.32 6.05
CA GLY A 300 15.80 13.24 6.96
C GLY A 300 16.60 11.95 6.76
N VAL A 301 16.98 11.62 5.51
CA VAL A 301 17.88 10.49 5.22
C VAL A 301 19.25 10.73 5.85
N ILE A 302 19.83 11.94 5.73
CA ILE A 302 21.14 12.27 6.31
C ILE A 302 21.12 12.16 7.84
N ILE A 303 20.08 12.67 8.51
CA ILE A 303 19.90 12.52 9.96
C ILE A 303 19.84 11.03 10.32
N GLY A 304 19.09 10.24 9.57
CA GLY A 304 19.01 8.79 9.76
C GLY A 304 20.36 8.07 9.59
N GLU A 305 21.21 8.51 8.65
CA GLU A 305 22.57 7.96 8.48
C GLU A 305 23.46 8.34 9.66
N TYR A 306 23.45 9.60 10.14
CA TYR A 306 24.20 10.00 11.35
C TYR A 306 23.82 9.15 12.56
N ILE A 307 22.52 8.92 12.79
CA ILE A 307 22.03 8.09 13.90
C ILE A 307 22.51 6.65 13.73
N LYS A 308 22.42 6.08 12.52
CA LYS A 308 22.90 4.73 12.20
C LYS A 308 24.42 4.57 12.41
N GLU A 309 25.19 5.63 12.17
CA GLU A 309 26.64 5.70 12.38
C GLU A 309 27.01 5.93 13.86
N GLY A 310 26.04 6.06 14.79
CA GLY A 310 26.27 6.42 16.19
C GLY A 310 26.67 7.87 16.42
N SER A 311 26.54 8.72 15.40
CA SER A 311 26.95 10.13 15.40
C SER A 311 25.82 11.07 15.85
N TYR A 312 25.24 10.82 17.02
CA TYR A 312 24.02 11.50 17.52
C TYR A 312 24.21 13.01 17.67
N LYS A 313 25.37 13.44 18.11
CA LYS A 313 25.69 14.88 18.25
C LYS A 313 25.68 15.59 16.90
N GLN A 314 26.29 14.97 15.88
CA GLN A 314 26.26 15.50 14.51
C GLN A 314 24.83 15.49 13.93
N ALA A 315 24.07 14.45 14.19
CA ALA A 315 22.65 14.39 13.82
C ALA A 315 21.88 15.59 14.40
N PHE A 316 22.08 15.89 15.67
CA PHE A 316 21.43 16.98 16.36
C PHE A 316 21.88 18.36 15.85
N GLU A 317 23.18 18.60 15.70
CA GLU A 317 23.68 19.86 15.16
C GLU A 317 23.19 20.10 13.74
N TYR A 318 23.16 19.07 12.91
CA TYR A 318 22.60 19.15 11.58
C TYR A 318 21.09 19.43 11.62
N PHE A 319 20.33 18.71 12.43
CA PHE A 319 18.90 18.95 12.64
C PHE A 319 18.63 20.40 13.10
N LYS A 320 19.37 20.88 14.08
CA LYS A 320 19.23 22.25 14.60
C LYS A 320 19.51 23.33 13.55
N SER A 321 20.46 23.07 12.63
CA SER A 321 20.78 24.00 11.54
C SER A 321 19.68 24.16 10.50
N LEU A 322 18.71 23.23 10.46
CA LEU A 322 17.69 23.16 9.40
C LEU A 322 16.48 24.07 9.66
N ASN A 323 16.42 24.76 10.82
CA ASN A 323 15.25 25.52 11.24
C ASN A 323 13.95 24.71 11.05
N ASP A 324 12.80 25.29 10.92
CA ASP A 324 11.53 24.54 10.83
C ASP A 324 11.25 23.87 9.45
N LYS A 325 12.25 23.78 8.57
CA LYS A 325 12.08 23.28 7.20
C LYS A 325 12.07 21.76 7.07
N LEU A 326 12.29 21.02 8.18
CA LEU A 326 12.43 19.58 8.10
C LEU A 326 11.45 18.84 8.97
N TRP A 327 10.81 17.85 8.37
CA TRP A 327 10.28 16.71 9.06
C TRP A 327 10.55 15.39 8.30
N SER A 328 10.95 14.34 9.02
CA SER A 328 11.06 12.96 8.53
C SER A 328 10.84 11.98 9.69
N GLU A 329 10.12 10.90 9.45
CA GLU A 329 9.90 9.80 10.39
C GLU A 329 11.14 8.94 10.62
N ARG A 330 12.14 9.03 9.74
CA ARG A 330 13.34 8.19 9.77
C ARG A 330 14.18 8.35 11.03
N PRO A 331 14.42 9.57 11.57
CA PRO A 331 15.14 9.71 12.83
C PRO A 331 14.51 8.95 13.98
N VAL A 332 13.18 8.93 14.05
CA VAL A 332 12.41 8.20 15.07
C VAL A 332 12.64 6.69 14.97
N PHE A 333 12.55 6.13 13.79
CA PHE A 333 12.78 4.70 13.56
C PHE A 333 14.19 4.25 13.99
N PHE A 334 15.21 5.02 13.64
CA PHE A 334 16.60 4.70 14.04
C PHE A 334 16.82 4.91 15.54
N ALA A 335 16.25 5.94 16.13
CA ALA A 335 16.37 6.18 17.57
C ALA A 335 15.81 5.03 18.41
N VAL A 336 14.64 4.52 18.05
CA VAL A 336 14.00 3.37 18.73
C VAL A 336 14.92 2.14 18.75
N ASN A 337 15.61 1.87 17.64
CA ASN A 337 16.48 0.70 17.52
C ASN A 337 17.87 0.88 18.19
N SER A 338 18.26 2.12 18.50
CA SER A 338 19.63 2.44 18.96
C SER A 338 19.70 2.98 20.38
N VAL A 339 18.56 3.27 21.03
CA VAL A 339 18.54 3.94 22.35
C VAL A 339 19.30 3.20 23.44
N LYS A 340 19.45 1.89 23.33
CA LYS A 340 20.20 1.06 24.29
C LYS A 340 21.71 1.29 24.25
N ASP A 341 22.22 1.80 23.12
CA ASP A 341 23.63 1.95 22.81
C ASP A 341 24.11 3.41 22.89
N ILE A 342 23.20 4.33 23.33
CA ILE A 342 23.46 5.77 23.36
C ILE A 342 23.97 6.20 24.73
N GLU A 343 25.04 6.98 24.77
CA GLU A 343 25.57 7.56 26.00
C GLU A 343 24.65 8.66 26.56
N ASN A 344 24.66 8.84 27.90
CA ASN A 344 23.69 9.72 28.59
C ASN A 344 23.74 11.20 28.14
N ASP A 345 24.89 11.70 27.72
CA ASP A 345 25.06 13.07 27.23
C ASP A 345 24.48 13.29 25.84
N GLU A 346 24.29 12.22 25.06
CA GLU A 346 23.71 12.24 23.72
C GLU A 346 22.18 12.01 23.72
N LEU A 347 21.60 11.51 24.81
CA LEU A 347 20.16 11.27 24.94
C LEU A 347 19.34 12.57 24.85
N ARG A 348 19.84 13.67 25.41
CA ARG A 348 19.13 14.96 25.38
C ARG A 348 19.03 15.52 23.96
N PRO A 349 20.10 15.59 23.16
CA PRO A 349 20.02 15.97 21.75
C PRO A 349 19.05 15.08 20.96
N LEU A 350 19.08 13.78 21.18
CA LEU A 350 18.16 12.85 20.54
C LEU A 350 16.70 13.11 20.92
N LEU A 351 16.44 13.39 22.21
CA LEU A 351 15.09 13.71 22.69
C LEU A 351 14.51 14.96 22.02
N GLU A 352 15.35 15.99 21.77
CA GLU A 352 14.90 17.21 21.09
C GLU A 352 14.50 16.93 19.63
N ILE A 353 15.26 16.08 18.90
CA ILE A 353 14.89 15.63 17.55
C ILE A 353 13.55 14.90 17.57
N ILE A 354 13.38 13.96 18.50
CA ILE A 354 12.15 13.16 18.61
C ILE A 354 10.96 14.03 19.03
N ASN A 355 11.17 15.00 19.93
CA ASN A 355 10.11 15.91 20.35
C ASN A 355 9.56 16.74 19.18
N LYS A 356 10.43 17.18 18.26
CA LYS A 356 9.99 17.82 17.01
C LYS A 356 9.10 16.86 16.20
N SER A 357 9.47 15.58 16.14
CA SER A 357 8.70 14.52 15.48
C SER A 357 7.32 14.39 16.07
N VAL A 358 7.23 14.31 17.40
CA VAL A 358 5.96 14.24 18.12
C VAL A 358 5.10 15.47 17.78
N THR A 359 5.69 16.67 17.83
CA THR A 359 4.97 17.91 17.57
C THR A 359 4.36 17.95 16.16
N VAL A 360 5.14 17.58 15.14
CA VAL A 360 4.68 17.59 13.74
C VAL A 360 3.65 16.49 13.51
N SER A 361 3.93 15.25 13.95
CA SER A 361 2.99 14.12 13.78
C SER A 361 1.67 14.35 14.51
N ARG A 362 1.70 14.99 15.70
CA ARG A 362 0.49 15.36 16.44
C ARG A 362 -0.33 16.39 15.68
N LYS A 363 0.32 17.46 15.18
CA LYS A 363 -0.35 18.46 14.36
C LYS A 363 -0.99 17.81 13.12
N GLU A 364 -0.28 16.93 12.44
CA GLU A 364 -0.80 16.24 11.27
C GLU A 364 -1.96 15.29 11.60
N TYR A 365 -1.94 14.64 12.75
CA TYR A 365 -3.02 13.76 13.21
C TYR A 365 -4.27 14.54 13.61
N GLU A 366 -4.10 15.69 14.26
CA GLU A 366 -5.19 16.52 14.82
C GLU A 366 -5.79 17.51 13.81
N ASP A 367 -5.02 17.92 12.78
CA ASP A 367 -5.45 18.91 11.79
C ASP A 367 -6.25 18.26 10.64
N PRO A 368 -7.58 18.45 10.61
CA PRO A 368 -8.42 17.88 9.57
C PRO A 368 -8.26 18.59 8.21
N SER A 369 -7.58 19.74 8.16
CA SER A 369 -7.38 20.52 6.92
C SER A 369 -6.27 19.94 6.05
N ILE A 370 -5.42 19.07 6.59
CA ILE A 370 -4.35 18.43 5.80
C ILE A 370 -4.97 17.43 4.84
N PRO A 371 -4.84 17.65 3.50
CA PRO A 371 -5.51 16.82 2.52
C PRO A 371 -4.96 15.38 2.53
N LYS A 372 -5.86 14.42 2.48
CA LYS A 372 -5.46 13.03 2.27
C LYS A 372 -5.08 12.79 0.80
N PRO A 373 -4.19 11.83 0.53
CA PRO A 373 -3.93 11.43 -0.85
C PRO A 373 -5.20 10.88 -1.54
N PRO A 374 -5.46 11.23 -2.82
CA PRO A 374 -6.69 10.88 -3.51
C PRO A 374 -7.04 9.37 -3.53
N LEU A 375 -6.03 8.51 -3.51
CA LEU A 375 -6.20 7.05 -3.53
C LEU A 375 -6.29 6.42 -2.13
N LYS A 376 -6.28 7.22 -1.07
CA LYS A 376 -6.43 6.74 0.31
C LYS A 376 -7.86 6.96 0.80
N ILE A 377 -8.37 6.01 1.56
CA ILE A 377 -9.64 6.13 2.30
C ILE A 377 -9.36 6.94 3.57
N SER A 378 -10.30 7.78 3.99
CA SER A 378 -10.15 8.63 5.17
C SER A 378 -9.83 7.87 6.46
N SER A 379 -10.47 6.72 6.69
CA SER A 379 -10.19 5.85 7.84
C SER A 379 -8.74 5.37 7.84
N THR A 380 -8.29 4.78 6.74
CA THR A 380 -6.91 4.29 6.57
C THR A 380 -5.88 5.43 6.65
N TRP A 381 -6.23 6.62 6.15
CA TRP A 381 -5.37 7.79 6.26
C TRP A 381 -5.23 8.26 7.71
N LYS A 382 -6.32 8.28 8.44
CA LYS A 382 -6.32 8.59 9.88
C LYS A 382 -5.51 7.57 10.68
N GLU A 383 -5.68 6.28 10.41
CA GLU A 383 -4.89 5.21 11.04
C GLU A 383 -3.39 5.33 10.73
N THR A 384 -3.04 5.68 9.48
CA THR A 384 -1.64 5.92 9.11
C THR A 384 -1.04 7.04 9.96
N ARG A 385 -1.75 8.16 10.13
CA ARG A 385 -1.28 9.29 10.96
C ARG A 385 -1.24 8.94 12.44
N ALA A 386 -2.23 8.19 12.93
CA ALA A 386 -2.21 7.69 14.31
C ALA A 386 -0.98 6.83 14.58
N THR A 387 -0.64 5.93 13.64
CA THR A 387 0.56 5.08 13.73
C THR A 387 1.84 5.92 13.69
N GLN A 388 1.93 6.92 12.83
CA GLN A 388 3.08 7.83 12.76
C GLN A 388 3.30 8.57 14.08
N LEU A 389 2.23 9.14 14.64
CA LEU A 389 2.27 9.78 15.95
C LEU A 389 2.66 8.78 17.05
N ALA A 390 2.07 7.58 17.04
CA ALA A 390 2.38 6.54 18.02
C ALA A 390 3.86 6.15 18.02
N LEU A 391 4.46 5.97 16.85
CA LEU A 391 5.89 5.65 16.76
C LEU A 391 6.79 6.79 17.27
N ALA A 392 6.40 8.05 17.03
CA ALA A 392 7.12 9.19 17.56
C ALA A 392 7.01 9.28 19.09
N LEU A 393 5.84 9.02 19.65
CA LEU A 393 5.58 8.98 21.10
C LEU A 393 6.31 7.80 21.77
N ASP A 394 6.32 6.63 21.15
CA ASP A 394 7.04 5.46 21.62
C ASP A 394 8.55 5.75 21.73
N ALA A 395 9.14 6.31 20.66
CA ALA A 395 10.53 6.74 20.65
C ALA A 395 10.83 7.78 21.75
N TYR A 396 9.94 8.76 21.94
CA TYR A 396 10.06 9.76 22.99
C TYR A 396 10.04 9.10 24.37
N GLY A 397 9.12 8.18 24.61
CA GLY A 397 9.00 7.44 25.85
C GLY A 397 10.26 6.58 26.14
N LEU A 398 10.82 5.92 25.13
CA LEU A 398 12.04 5.12 25.29
C LEU A 398 13.25 5.97 25.69
N VAL A 399 13.46 7.11 25.04
CA VAL A 399 14.57 8.02 25.37
C VAL A 399 14.38 8.62 26.76
N THR A 400 13.17 9.07 27.06
CA THR A 400 12.81 9.62 28.37
C THR A 400 12.99 8.60 29.50
N ASN A 401 12.65 7.33 29.26
CA ASN A 401 12.91 6.24 30.21
C ASN A 401 14.41 5.98 30.38
N ALA A 402 15.21 6.04 29.31
CA ALA A 402 16.65 5.89 29.38
C ALA A 402 17.32 7.01 30.20
N MET A 403 16.74 8.22 30.18
CA MET A 403 17.14 9.37 30.99
C MET A 403 16.67 9.27 32.47
N GLY A 404 15.93 8.23 32.85
CA GLY A 404 15.40 8.02 34.21
C GLY A 404 14.06 8.68 34.51
N ASN A 405 13.43 9.35 33.53
CA ASN A 405 12.14 10.03 33.70
C ASN A 405 10.98 9.05 33.46
N ASN A 406 10.86 8.04 34.32
CA ASN A 406 9.98 6.90 34.11
C ASN A 406 8.48 7.25 34.04
N THR A 407 8.01 8.21 34.85
CA THR A 407 6.60 8.65 34.86
C THR A 407 6.20 9.30 33.54
N GLU A 408 7.06 10.15 33.01
CA GLU A 408 6.86 10.80 31.73
C GLU A 408 6.86 9.77 30.59
N ALA A 409 7.82 8.84 30.60
CA ALA A 409 7.92 7.73 29.64
C ALA A 409 6.61 6.90 29.58
N LEU A 410 6.06 6.55 30.75
CA LEU A 410 4.78 5.82 30.84
C LEU A 410 3.64 6.55 30.14
N THR A 411 3.58 7.88 30.28
CA THR A 411 2.51 8.69 29.67
C THR A 411 2.55 8.60 28.15
N TYR A 412 3.73 8.78 27.56
CA TYR A 412 3.91 8.75 26.10
C TYR A 412 3.73 7.35 25.51
N CYS A 413 4.32 6.32 26.15
CA CYS A 413 4.16 4.94 25.68
C CYS A 413 2.72 4.43 25.80
N LYS A 414 1.98 4.85 26.83
CA LYS A 414 0.55 4.55 26.97
C LYS A 414 -0.27 5.16 25.83
N GLU A 415 -0.01 6.43 25.49
CA GLU A 415 -0.68 7.10 24.36
C GLU A 415 -0.36 6.38 23.06
N ALA A 416 0.91 6.02 22.82
CA ALA A 416 1.33 5.26 21.64
C ALA A 416 0.60 3.91 21.52
N TYR A 417 0.50 3.17 22.63
CA TYR A 417 -0.22 1.90 22.71
C TYR A 417 -1.71 2.04 22.37
N GLN A 418 -2.34 3.12 22.82
CA GLN A 418 -3.75 3.40 22.54
C GLN A 418 -3.97 3.80 21.06
N LEU A 419 -3.11 4.67 20.51
CA LEU A 419 -3.20 5.12 19.11
C LEU A 419 -3.03 3.99 18.10
N THR A 420 -2.27 2.95 18.44
CA THR A 420 -2.10 1.76 17.60
C THR A 420 -3.19 0.71 17.80
N ASN A 421 -4.24 1.00 18.57
CA ASN A 421 -5.29 0.06 18.95
C ASN A 421 -4.71 -1.25 19.50
N LYS A 422 -3.58 -1.20 20.21
CA LYS A 422 -2.86 -2.35 20.78
C LYS A 422 -2.30 -3.33 19.73
N GLN A 423 -2.22 -2.94 18.46
CA GLN A 423 -1.88 -3.82 17.34
C GLN A 423 -0.45 -3.65 16.82
N HIS A 424 0.42 -2.90 17.53
CA HIS A 424 1.80 -2.67 17.11
C HIS A 424 2.80 -3.35 18.04
N LYS A 425 3.45 -4.42 17.57
CA LYS A 425 4.28 -5.30 18.39
C LYS A 425 5.39 -4.59 19.18
N GLN A 426 6.18 -3.70 18.56
CA GLN A 426 7.23 -2.97 19.27
C GLN A 426 6.66 -2.01 20.31
N VAL A 427 5.59 -1.27 20.00
CA VAL A 427 4.95 -0.36 20.95
C VAL A 427 4.42 -1.11 22.18
N ASN A 428 3.80 -2.28 21.95
CA ASN A 428 3.30 -3.14 23.04
C ASN A 428 4.45 -3.64 23.92
N GLU A 429 5.54 -4.11 23.31
CA GLU A 429 6.76 -4.55 24.02
C GLU A 429 7.35 -3.43 24.87
N HIS A 430 7.59 -2.26 24.26
CA HIS A 430 8.20 -1.13 24.95
C HIS A 430 7.36 -0.64 26.12
N TYR A 431 6.03 -0.53 25.91
CA TYR A 431 5.13 -0.13 26.98
C TYR A 431 5.11 -1.14 28.13
N ALA A 432 5.08 -2.45 27.84
CA ALA A 432 5.15 -3.49 28.87
C ALA A 432 6.50 -3.45 29.64
N ALA A 433 7.62 -3.26 28.93
CA ALA A 433 8.93 -3.14 29.57
C ALA A 433 9.02 -1.93 30.51
N ILE A 434 8.46 -0.78 30.10
CA ILE A 434 8.43 0.44 30.94
C ILE A 434 7.48 0.26 32.13
N LEU A 435 6.33 -0.39 31.97
CA LEU A 435 5.45 -0.75 33.07
C LEU A 435 6.15 -1.64 34.10
N LEU A 436 6.90 -2.64 33.66
CA LEU A 436 7.65 -3.52 34.53
C LEU A 436 8.69 -2.74 35.34
N LYS A 437 9.48 -1.87 34.68
CA LYS A 437 10.44 -0.98 35.37
C LYS A 437 9.79 -0.07 36.42
N ASN A 438 8.55 0.33 36.19
CA ASN A 438 7.77 1.16 37.11
C ASN A 438 7.00 0.34 38.16
N GLY A 439 7.28 -0.96 38.31
CA GLY A 439 6.67 -1.83 39.32
C GLY A 439 5.26 -2.32 38.97
N SER A 440 4.71 -1.96 37.83
CA SER A 440 3.36 -2.35 37.38
C SER A 440 3.36 -3.73 36.71
N LYS A 441 3.86 -4.76 37.42
CA LYS A 441 4.06 -6.13 36.91
C LYS A 441 2.78 -6.74 36.33
N ALA A 442 1.62 -6.56 36.99
CA ALA A 442 0.36 -7.14 36.55
C ALA A 442 -0.09 -6.57 35.19
N ALA A 443 -0.02 -5.25 35.02
CA ALA A 443 -0.38 -4.60 33.77
C ALA A 443 0.60 -4.97 32.62
N ALA A 444 1.90 -5.05 32.91
CA ALA A 444 2.88 -5.50 31.94
C ALA A 444 2.60 -6.95 31.47
N LYS A 445 2.28 -7.84 32.42
CA LYS A 445 1.92 -9.23 32.11
C LYS A 445 0.69 -9.32 31.20
N GLU A 446 -0.37 -8.60 31.53
CA GLU A 446 -1.62 -8.57 30.75
C GLU A 446 -1.38 -8.14 29.30
N ILE A 447 -0.62 -7.06 29.08
CA ILE A 447 -0.28 -6.58 27.71
C ILE A 447 0.51 -7.62 26.92
N LEU A 448 1.47 -8.31 27.56
CA LEU A 448 2.28 -9.32 26.91
C LEU A 448 1.45 -10.56 26.58
N GLU A 449 0.61 -11.03 27.50
CA GLU A 449 -0.29 -12.17 27.26
C GLU A 449 -1.28 -11.88 26.12
N GLU A 450 -1.96 -10.71 26.16
CA GLU A 450 -2.85 -10.28 25.07
C GLU A 450 -2.14 -10.20 23.73
N SER A 451 -0.92 -9.64 23.70
CA SER A 451 -0.13 -9.51 22.47
C SER A 451 0.27 -10.88 21.92
N ILE A 452 0.74 -11.80 22.77
CA ILE A 452 1.13 -13.15 22.37
C ILE A 452 -0.07 -13.93 21.83
N ILE A 453 -1.20 -13.90 22.53
CA ILE A 453 -2.44 -14.58 22.12
C ILE A 453 -2.95 -14.02 20.78
N SER A 454 -2.85 -12.71 20.57
CA SER A 454 -3.24 -12.06 19.30
C SER A 454 -2.24 -12.25 18.16
N GLY A 455 -1.15 -12.98 18.36
CA GLY A 455 -0.11 -13.22 17.36
C GLY A 455 0.79 -11.99 17.06
N ILE A 456 0.70 -10.92 17.86
CA ILE A 456 1.51 -9.70 17.74
C ILE A 456 2.68 -9.74 18.72
N GLN A 457 3.63 -10.63 18.50
CA GLN A 457 4.74 -10.88 19.43
C GLN A 457 6.10 -10.49 18.86
N THR A 458 7.04 -10.24 19.77
CA THR A 458 8.45 -10.08 19.49
C THR A 458 9.26 -11.09 20.35
N PRO A 459 10.50 -11.41 19.99
CA PRO A 459 11.35 -12.28 20.82
C PRO A 459 11.61 -11.73 22.23
N ASP A 460 11.59 -10.41 22.40
CA ASP A 460 11.86 -9.78 23.71
C ASP A 460 10.64 -9.82 24.63
N MET A 461 9.43 -9.91 24.10
CA MET A 461 8.21 -10.11 24.90
C MET A 461 8.24 -11.39 25.73
N GLU A 462 8.75 -12.51 25.16
CA GLU A 462 8.94 -13.76 25.91
C GLU A 462 9.91 -13.58 27.07
N LYS A 463 11.03 -12.88 26.86
CA LYS A 463 12.02 -12.61 27.92
C LYS A 463 11.43 -11.79 29.06
N ILE A 464 10.69 -10.71 28.71
CA ILE A 464 10.04 -9.85 29.69
C ILE A 464 8.98 -10.64 30.47
N LEU A 465 8.18 -11.46 29.79
CA LEU A 465 7.14 -12.28 30.43
C LEU A 465 7.77 -13.32 31.37
N LYS A 466 8.91 -13.91 30.98
CA LYS A 466 9.69 -14.84 31.80
C LYS A 466 10.22 -14.16 33.07
N GLU A 467 10.76 -12.93 32.93
CA GLU A 467 11.20 -12.14 34.08
C GLU A 467 10.05 -11.88 35.07
N ILE A 468 8.88 -11.50 34.56
CA ILE A 468 7.68 -11.29 35.38
C ILE A 468 7.25 -12.59 36.06
N PHE A 469 7.26 -13.72 35.35
CA PHE A 469 6.90 -15.02 35.87
C PHE A 469 7.82 -15.45 37.03
N ILE A 470 9.14 -15.40 36.82
CA ILE A 470 10.13 -15.70 37.86
C ILE A 470 9.97 -14.76 39.07
N GLY A 471 9.82 -13.46 38.83
CA GLY A 471 9.64 -12.48 39.89
C GLY A 471 8.31 -12.62 40.66
N THR A 472 7.37 -13.43 40.17
CA THR A 472 6.07 -13.71 40.81
C THR A 472 6.04 -15.08 41.48
N GLN A 473 6.62 -16.12 40.83
CA GLN A 473 6.60 -17.50 41.30
C GLN A 473 7.86 -17.86 42.13
N GLY A 474 8.91 -17.05 42.07
CA GLY A 474 10.18 -17.30 42.74
C GLY A 474 11.12 -18.29 42.01
N SER A 475 10.66 -18.91 40.92
CA SER A 475 11.46 -19.83 40.10
C SER A 475 11.04 -19.79 38.64
N GLU A 476 11.87 -20.36 37.77
CA GLU A 476 11.56 -20.55 36.33
C GLU A 476 10.69 -21.80 36.07
N GLU A 477 10.55 -22.64 37.09
CA GLU A 477 9.79 -23.89 36.94
C GLU A 477 8.34 -23.62 36.55
N GLY A 478 7.88 -24.31 35.49
CA GLY A 478 6.53 -24.12 34.93
C GLY A 478 6.42 -23.03 33.87
N PHE A 479 7.42 -22.15 33.66
CA PHE A 479 7.33 -21.10 32.63
C PHE A 479 7.13 -21.67 31.22
N THR A 480 7.87 -22.72 30.87
CA THR A 480 7.75 -23.34 29.55
C THR A 480 6.33 -23.85 29.27
N SER A 481 5.70 -24.49 30.27
CA SER A 481 4.29 -24.94 30.13
C SER A 481 3.34 -23.76 29.96
N TYR A 482 3.45 -22.77 30.85
CA TYR A 482 2.63 -21.56 30.79
C TYR A 482 2.75 -20.82 29.46
N TYR A 483 3.98 -20.65 28.94
CA TYR A 483 4.19 -20.00 27.64
C TYR A 483 3.67 -20.84 26.47
N SER A 484 3.83 -22.17 26.55
CA SER A 484 3.26 -23.12 25.58
C SER A 484 1.72 -23.04 25.53
N ASP A 485 1.06 -22.87 26.67
CA ASP A 485 -0.40 -22.73 26.73
C ASP A 485 -0.87 -21.43 26.03
N LEU A 486 -0.16 -20.31 26.22
CA LEU A 486 -0.42 -19.06 25.50
C LEU A 486 -0.24 -19.24 23.98
N LYS A 487 0.84 -19.91 23.56
CA LYS A 487 1.11 -20.20 22.14
C LYS A 487 0.06 -21.14 21.54
N THR A 488 -0.40 -22.12 22.30
CA THR A 488 -1.47 -23.05 21.87
C THR A 488 -2.78 -22.31 21.64
N LYS A 489 -3.13 -21.39 22.54
CA LYS A 489 -4.30 -20.53 22.38
C LYS A 489 -4.16 -19.63 21.14
N ALA A 490 -3.02 -18.93 21.00
CA ALA A 490 -2.74 -18.12 19.84
C ALA A 490 -2.84 -18.88 18.52
N PHE A 491 -2.33 -20.11 18.49
CA PHE A 491 -2.41 -21.00 17.32
C PHE A 491 -3.85 -21.43 17.02
N GLY A 492 -4.65 -21.71 18.05
CA GLY A 492 -6.08 -22.01 17.91
C GLY A 492 -6.84 -20.84 17.27
N ASP A 493 -6.70 -19.64 17.84
CA ASP A 493 -7.34 -18.43 17.34
C ASP A 493 -6.88 -18.10 15.88
N LEU A 494 -5.59 -18.31 15.56
CA LEU A 494 -5.08 -18.15 14.20
C LEU A 494 -5.68 -19.18 13.23
N LYS A 495 -5.81 -20.45 13.68
CA LYS A 495 -6.40 -21.51 12.88
C LYS A 495 -7.86 -21.23 12.56
N ASP A 496 -8.66 -20.83 13.55
CA ASP A 496 -10.07 -20.47 13.37
C ASP A 496 -10.23 -19.29 12.40
N LYS A 497 -9.37 -18.28 12.55
CA LYS A 497 -9.33 -17.16 11.62
C LYS A 497 -9.03 -17.60 10.19
N ILE A 498 -7.96 -18.37 9.97
CA ILE A 498 -7.57 -18.84 8.65
C ILE A 498 -8.67 -19.73 8.05
N GLU A 499 -9.30 -20.59 8.84
CA GLU A 499 -10.38 -21.46 8.38
C GLU A 499 -11.57 -20.65 7.86
N SER A 500 -11.90 -19.52 8.51
CA SER A 500 -12.92 -18.59 8.05
C SER A 500 -12.55 -17.83 6.77
N GLU A 501 -11.26 -17.68 6.49
CA GLU A 501 -10.70 -16.96 5.32
C GLU A 501 -10.39 -17.91 4.13
N LEU A 502 -10.60 -19.24 4.28
CA LEU A 502 -10.32 -20.18 3.21
C LEU A 502 -11.23 -19.95 2.01
N VAL A 503 -10.60 -19.94 0.83
CA VAL A 503 -11.31 -19.86 -0.44
C VAL A 503 -11.28 -21.18 -1.19
N THR A 504 -12.17 -21.36 -2.15
CA THR A 504 -12.15 -22.48 -3.09
C THR A 504 -12.17 -21.91 -4.50
N GLN A 505 -10.99 -21.80 -5.10
CA GLN A 505 -10.83 -21.27 -6.44
C GLN A 505 -9.93 -22.19 -7.25
N ARG A 506 -10.34 -22.57 -8.46
CA ARG A 506 -9.51 -23.40 -9.33
C ARG A 506 -8.17 -22.71 -9.60
N ALA A 507 -7.05 -23.40 -9.32
CA ALA A 507 -5.73 -22.89 -9.64
C ALA A 507 -5.51 -22.88 -11.16
N PRO A 508 -5.05 -21.78 -11.76
CA PRO A 508 -4.63 -21.72 -13.15
C PRO A 508 -3.52 -22.74 -13.41
N SER A 509 -3.63 -23.51 -14.50
CA SER A 509 -2.57 -24.41 -14.93
C SER A 509 -1.38 -23.63 -15.47
N PHE A 510 -0.17 -24.11 -15.21
CA PHE A 510 1.04 -23.56 -15.80
C PHE A 510 2.08 -24.64 -16.09
N THR A 511 2.98 -24.31 -16.99
CA THR A 511 4.26 -25.01 -17.21
C THR A 511 5.35 -23.94 -17.29
N LEU A 512 6.36 -24.04 -16.43
CA LEU A 512 7.51 -23.15 -16.40
C LEU A 512 8.80 -23.97 -16.45
N THR A 513 9.88 -23.34 -16.89
CA THR A 513 11.21 -23.92 -16.84
C THR A 513 11.88 -23.58 -15.51
N ASP A 514 12.48 -24.56 -14.85
CA ASP A 514 13.28 -24.32 -13.65
C ASP A 514 14.70 -23.81 -13.99
N THR A 515 15.50 -23.52 -12.95
CA THR A 515 16.87 -23.02 -13.12
C THR A 515 17.81 -24.01 -13.79
N ASP A 516 17.47 -25.28 -13.88
CA ASP A 516 18.26 -26.33 -14.53
C ASP A 516 17.78 -26.64 -15.96
N GLY A 517 16.76 -25.91 -16.44
CA GLY A 517 16.21 -26.04 -17.78
C GLY A 517 15.13 -27.13 -17.91
N LYS A 518 14.66 -27.70 -16.81
CA LYS A 518 13.61 -28.71 -16.80
C LYS A 518 12.23 -28.05 -16.77
N GLU A 519 11.31 -28.55 -17.58
CA GLU A 519 9.89 -28.16 -17.51
C GLU A 519 9.22 -28.73 -16.27
N VAL A 520 8.46 -27.88 -15.58
CA VAL A 520 7.72 -28.18 -14.36
C VAL A 520 6.30 -27.65 -14.50
N SER A 521 5.32 -28.53 -14.37
CA SER A 521 3.90 -28.19 -14.45
C SER A 521 3.23 -28.32 -13.10
N LEU A 522 2.19 -27.52 -12.84
CA LEU A 522 1.38 -27.67 -11.62
C LEU A 522 0.77 -29.08 -11.53
N SER A 523 0.40 -29.67 -12.67
CA SER A 523 -0.15 -31.03 -12.76
C SER A 523 0.76 -32.13 -12.20
N ASP A 524 2.09 -31.89 -12.14
CA ASP A 524 3.08 -32.86 -11.62
C ASP A 524 2.92 -33.09 -10.10
N TYR A 525 2.20 -32.19 -9.45
CA TYR A 525 1.97 -32.20 -8.01
C TYR A 525 0.51 -32.46 -7.62
N LYS A 526 -0.27 -33.08 -8.52
CA LYS A 526 -1.67 -33.45 -8.25
C LYS A 526 -1.77 -34.30 -6.99
N GLY A 527 -2.71 -33.97 -6.12
CA GLY A 527 -2.92 -34.68 -4.85
C GLY A 527 -1.98 -34.27 -3.71
N LYS A 528 -1.12 -33.26 -3.94
CA LYS A 528 -0.27 -32.65 -2.89
C LYS A 528 -0.72 -31.25 -2.58
N ILE A 529 -0.40 -30.78 -1.39
CA ILE A 529 -0.45 -29.34 -1.08
C ILE A 529 0.74 -28.68 -1.79
N VAL A 530 0.46 -27.60 -2.54
CA VAL A 530 1.49 -26.82 -3.26
C VAL A 530 1.49 -25.40 -2.76
N ILE A 531 2.67 -24.88 -2.43
CA ILE A 531 2.88 -23.47 -2.11
C ILE A 531 3.67 -22.85 -3.25
N LEU A 532 3.09 -21.86 -3.92
CA LEU A 532 3.78 -21.01 -4.89
C LEU A 532 4.22 -19.74 -4.18
N ASP A 533 5.53 -19.53 -4.04
CA ASP A 533 6.10 -18.30 -3.48
C ASP A 533 6.60 -17.40 -4.62
N PHE A 534 5.85 -16.33 -4.90
CA PHE A 534 6.17 -15.36 -5.95
C PHE A 534 7.16 -14.32 -5.44
N TRP A 535 8.30 -14.15 -6.16
CA TRP A 535 9.39 -13.32 -5.71
C TRP A 535 10.25 -12.77 -6.87
N ALA A 536 11.18 -11.82 -6.57
CA ALA A 536 12.20 -11.33 -7.48
C ALA A 536 13.51 -11.00 -6.73
N THR A 537 14.64 -10.95 -7.44
CA THR A 537 15.96 -10.68 -6.82
C THR A 537 16.07 -9.28 -6.21
N TRP A 538 15.39 -8.30 -6.77
CA TRP A 538 15.32 -6.93 -6.27
C TRP A 538 14.36 -6.74 -5.07
N CYS A 539 13.55 -7.74 -4.76
CA CYS A 539 12.54 -7.67 -3.71
C CYS A 539 13.17 -7.91 -2.32
N GLY A 540 13.39 -6.84 -1.58
CA GLY A 540 13.95 -6.89 -0.21
C GLY A 540 13.13 -7.77 0.75
N PRO A 541 11.80 -7.55 0.91
CA PRO A 541 10.95 -8.38 1.77
C PRO A 541 10.91 -9.86 1.37
N CYS A 542 11.05 -10.19 0.07
CA CYS A 542 11.13 -11.57 -0.40
C CYS A 542 12.38 -12.25 0.16
N LYS A 543 13.54 -11.60 -0.01
CA LYS A 543 14.81 -12.11 0.52
C LYS A 543 14.79 -12.25 2.04
N ALA A 544 14.14 -11.32 2.73
CA ALA A 544 13.95 -11.38 4.18
C ALA A 544 13.09 -12.58 4.63
N SER A 545 12.17 -13.08 3.78
CA SER A 545 11.34 -14.27 4.08
C SER A 545 12.05 -15.60 3.83
N PHE A 546 13.14 -15.63 3.08
CA PHE A 546 13.82 -16.86 2.66
C PHE A 546 14.35 -17.75 3.79
N PRO A 547 14.92 -17.21 4.89
CA PRO A 547 15.29 -18.06 6.03
C PRO A 547 14.12 -18.83 6.61
N ALA A 548 12.95 -18.18 6.78
CA ALA A 548 11.73 -18.83 7.25
C ALA A 548 11.22 -19.87 6.23
N MET A 549 11.22 -19.53 4.93
CA MET A 549 10.82 -20.48 3.88
C MET A 549 11.75 -21.68 3.75
N LYS A 550 13.04 -21.51 4.03
CA LYS A 550 13.99 -22.64 4.13
C LYS A 550 13.63 -23.59 5.29
N LYS A 551 13.25 -23.02 6.45
CA LYS A 551 12.76 -23.81 7.60
C LYS A 551 11.45 -24.54 7.25
N ALA A 552 10.48 -23.84 6.66
CA ALA A 552 9.20 -24.42 6.22
C ALA A 552 9.41 -25.56 5.21
N ARG A 553 10.26 -25.36 4.19
CA ARG A 553 10.61 -26.39 3.21
C ARG A 553 11.15 -27.64 3.89
N ASN A 554 12.09 -27.49 4.81
CA ASN A 554 12.69 -28.64 5.51
C ASN A 554 11.66 -29.34 6.41
N LYS A 555 10.80 -28.59 7.08
CA LYS A 555 9.75 -29.12 7.96
C LYS A 555 8.71 -29.94 7.18
N TYR A 556 8.29 -29.49 6.02
CA TYR A 556 7.17 -30.04 5.25
C TYR A 556 7.58 -30.78 3.98
N GLU A 557 8.86 -31.12 3.78
CA GLU A 557 9.41 -31.72 2.55
C GLU A 557 8.60 -32.91 2.02
N LYS A 558 8.03 -33.73 2.91
CA LYS A 558 7.28 -34.91 2.55
C LYS A 558 5.82 -34.65 2.18
N GLU A 559 5.22 -33.60 2.73
CA GLU A 559 3.78 -33.31 2.68
C GLU A 559 3.43 -32.20 1.71
N VAL A 560 4.31 -31.23 1.57
CA VAL A 560 4.09 -30.00 0.81
C VAL A 560 5.17 -29.79 -0.23
N LYS A 561 4.75 -29.42 -1.42
CA LYS A 561 5.69 -28.95 -2.45
C LYS A 561 5.75 -27.42 -2.44
N ILE A 562 6.90 -26.87 -2.16
CA ILE A 562 7.15 -25.42 -2.27
C ILE A 562 7.88 -25.14 -3.58
N LEU A 563 7.31 -24.27 -4.40
CA LEU A 563 7.84 -23.81 -5.67
C LEU A 563 8.05 -22.28 -5.59
N PHE A 564 9.27 -21.86 -5.81
CA PHE A 564 9.62 -20.44 -5.81
C PHE A 564 9.50 -19.88 -7.23
N VAL A 565 8.48 -19.08 -7.50
CA VAL A 565 8.19 -18.56 -8.84
C VAL A 565 8.84 -17.18 -8.99
N ASN A 566 9.99 -17.13 -9.68
CA ASN A 566 10.65 -15.86 -9.97
C ASN A 566 9.89 -15.11 -11.05
N SER A 567 9.31 -13.98 -10.69
CA SER A 567 8.47 -13.14 -11.57
C SER A 567 8.86 -11.67 -11.43
N LYS A 568 8.55 -10.86 -12.44
CA LYS A 568 8.87 -9.42 -12.49
C LYS A 568 10.36 -9.13 -12.32
N GLU A 569 11.21 -10.06 -12.70
CA GLU A 569 12.65 -9.91 -12.65
C GLU A 569 13.13 -8.82 -13.63
N THR A 570 14.03 -7.95 -13.14
CA THR A 570 14.55 -6.80 -13.89
C THR A 570 16.02 -6.94 -14.28
N ALA A 571 16.70 -7.95 -13.79
CA ALA A 571 18.10 -8.23 -14.15
C ALA A 571 18.24 -8.48 -15.66
N LYS A 572 19.34 -8.02 -16.26
CA LYS A 572 19.65 -8.20 -17.67
C LYS A 572 19.74 -9.68 -18.02
N ASP A 573 20.46 -10.45 -17.21
CA ASP A 573 20.45 -11.91 -17.22
C ASP A 573 19.68 -12.41 -16.01
N LYS A 574 18.41 -12.70 -16.22
CA LYS A 574 17.48 -13.11 -15.16
C LYS A 574 17.87 -14.43 -14.51
N LEU A 575 18.25 -15.40 -15.33
CA LEU A 575 18.61 -16.74 -14.86
C LEU A 575 19.88 -16.71 -14.03
N GLN A 576 20.90 -16.00 -14.49
CA GLN A 576 22.16 -15.91 -13.76
C GLN A 576 21.96 -15.17 -12.42
N ALA A 577 21.25 -14.05 -12.42
CA ALA A 577 20.97 -13.32 -11.17
C ALA A 577 20.23 -14.16 -10.12
N VAL A 578 19.31 -15.03 -10.56
CA VAL A 578 18.62 -15.97 -9.68
C VAL A 578 19.57 -17.04 -9.15
N LYS A 579 20.40 -17.64 -10.02
CA LYS A 579 21.38 -18.66 -9.61
C LYS A 579 22.37 -18.10 -8.61
N ASP A 580 22.97 -16.95 -8.91
CA ASP A 580 23.91 -16.28 -8.01
C ASP A 580 23.32 -16.08 -6.61
N LEU A 581 22.08 -15.56 -6.53
CA LEU A 581 21.42 -15.34 -5.24
C LEU A 581 21.17 -16.66 -4.47
N MET A 582 20.79 -17.74 -5.16
CA MET A 582 20.57 -19.04 -4.53
C MET A 582 21.88 -19.65 -4.02
N GLU A 583 22.95 -19.57 -4.81
CA GLU A 583 24.28 -20.11 -4.49
C GLU A 583 24.95 -19.32 -3.36
N GLU A 584 25.01 -17.99 -3.43
CA GLU A 584 25.61 -17.12 -2.41
C GLU A 584 25.02 -17.33 -1.02
N ASN A 585 23.73 -17.67 -0.93
CA ASN A 585 23.03 -17.82 0.34
C ASN A 585 22.72 -19.30 0.70
N ASN A 586 23.18 -20.25 -0.10
CA ASN A 586 22.90 -21.68 0.07
C ASN A 586 21.40 -21.98 0.25
N TYR A 587 20.55 -21.41 -0.62
CA TYR A 587 19.13 -21.69 -0.60
C TYR A 587 18.78 -22.89 -1.48
N PRO A 588 18.28 -24.01 -0.89
CA PRO A 588 17.95 -25.23 -1.64
C PRO A 588 16.55 -25.15 -2.27
N PHE A 589 16.24 -24.03 -2.93
CA PHE A 589 14.91 -23.76 -3.44
C PHE A 589 14.71 -24.31 -4.85
N HIS A 590 13.52 -24.86 -5.11
CA HIS A 590 13.11 -25.21 -6.47
C HIS A 590 12.52 -23.97 -7.14
N VAL A 591 13.34 -23.28 -7.93
CA VAL A 591 12.97 -22.00 -8.54
C VAL A 591 12.50 -22.23 -9.98
N LEU A 592 11.34 -21.68 -10.29
CA LEU A 592 10.73 -21.64 -11.62
C LEU A 592 10.82 -20.23 -12.21
N MET A 593 11.19 -20.14 -13.49
CA MET A 593 11.41 -18.87 -14.19
C MET A 593 10.15 -18.43 -14.93
N ASP A 594 9.39 -17.50 -14.38
CA ASP A 594 8.24 -16.86 -15.04
C ASP A 594 8.66 -15.63 -15.86
N ASN A 595 9.53 -15.83 -16.84
CA ASN A 595 10.17 -14.78 -17.63
C ASN A 595 9.20 -13.81 -18.33
N LYS A 596 8.01 -14.31 -18.68
CA LYS A 596 6.93 -13.55 -19.32
C LYS A 596 5.93 -12.97 -18.31
N ASN A 597 6.07 -13.30 -17.04
CA ASN A 597 5.14 -12.97 -15.96
C ASN A 597 3.71 -13.53 -16.17
N ALA A 598 3.54 -14.53 -17.01
CA ALA A 598 2.24 -15.09 -17.35
C ALA A 598 1.61 -15.81 -16.17
N VAL A 599 2.41 -16.54 -15.37
CA VAL A 599 1.92 -17.22 -14.16
C VAL A 599 1.60 -16.21 -13.06
N PHE A 600 2.48 -15.23 -12.84
CA PHE A 600 2.22 -14.11 -11.93
C PHE A 600 0.87 -13.45 -12.23
N GLU A 601 0.57 -13.24 -13.50
CA GLU A 601 -0.65 -12.59 -13.96
C GLU A 601 -1.87 -13.48 -13.86
N SER A 602 -1.79 -14.74 -14.30
CA SER A 602 -2.90 -15.69 -14.23
C SER A 602 -3.34 -16.00 -12.79
N TYR A 603 -2.41 -15.89 -11.82
CA TYR A 603 -2.72 -16.02 -10.40
C TYR A 603 -3.19 -14.71 -9.75
N GLY A 604 -3.31 -13.62 -10.51
CA GLY A 604 -3.78 -12.33 -10.01
C GLY A 604 -2.85 -11.70 -8.97
N ILE A 605 -1.53 -11.98 -9.05
CA ILE A 605 -0.58 -11.44 -8.09
C ILE A 605 -0.32 -9.94 -8.39
N SER A 606 -0.44 -9.12 -7.38
CA SER A 606 -0.26 -7.65 -7.50
C SER A 606 0.98 -7.12 -6.78
N LEU A 607 1.53 -7.86 -5.84
CA LEU A 607 2.69 -7.46 -5.04
C LEU A 607 3.60 -8.66 -4.72
N LEU A 608 4.86 -8.39 -4.36
CA LEU A 608 5.85 -9.36 -3.92
C LEU A 608 6.30 -9.06 -2.47
N PRO A 609 6.56 -10.10 -1.66
CA PRO A 609 6.26 -11.51 -1.91
C PRO A 609 4.76 -11.82 -1.78
N THR A 610 4.28 -12.78 -2.55
CA THR A 610 2.95 -13.38 -2.35
C THR A 610 3.07 -14.89 -2.37
N LYS A 611 2.45 -15.54 -1.39
CA LYS A 611 2.36 -17.00 -1.33
C LYS A 611 0.94 -17.43 -1.67
N VAL A 612 0.81 -18.39 -2.59
CA VAL A 612 -0.47 -19.00 -2.95
C VAL A 612 -0.45 -20.47 -2.52
N ILE A 613 -1.38 -20.84 -1.67
CA ILE A 613 -1.50 -22.18 -1.15
C ILE A 613 -2.60 -22.91 -1.90
N ILE A 614 -2.23 -24.02 -2.53
CA ILE A 614 -3.12 -24.87 -3.34
C ILE A 614 -3.33 -26.19 -2.59
N GLY A 615 -4.58 -26.57 -2.39
CA GLY A 615 -4.96 -27.80 -1.73
C GLY A 615 -4.75 -29.04 -2.60
N LYS A 616 -4.90 -30.24 -1.99
CA LYS A 616 -4.78 -31.55 -2.66
C LYS A 616 -5.77 -31.72 -3.83
N ASP A 617 -6.87 -30.98 -3.79
CA ASP A 617 -7.92 -30.95 -4.81
C ASP A 617 -7.56 -30.06 -6.03
N GLY A 618 -6.40 -29.37 -6.01
CA GLY A 618 -5.94 -28.48 -7.05
C GLY A 618 -6.59 -27.09 -7.02
N ASN A 619 -7.31 -26.74 -5.96
CA ASN A 619 -7.88 -25.42 -5.77
C ASN A 619 -6.98 -24.55 -4.90
N ILE A 620 -6.93 -23.26 -5.20
CA ILE A 620 -6.35 -22.25 -4.31
C ILE A 620 -7.22 -22.20 -3.06
N ARG A 621 -6.57 -22.36 -1.90
CA ARG A 621 -7.21 -22.37 -0.60
C ARG A 621 -6.90 -21.11 0.22
N HIS A 622 -5.72 -20.54 0.05
CA HIS A 622 -5.32 -19.32 0.78
C HIS A 622 -4.30 -18.49 0.00
N ARG A 623 -4.20 -17.22 0.34
CA ARG A 623 -3.19 -16.27 -0.20
C ARG A 623 -2.61 -15.46 0.94
N SER A 624 -1.29 -15.46 1.06
CA SER A 624 -0.54 -14.67 2.03
C SER A 624 0.26 -13.57 1.32
N PHE A 625 0.21 -12.35 1.82
CA PHE A 625 0.81 -11.18 1.20
C PHE A 625 1.87 -10.53 2.08
N GLY A 626 3.01 -10.20 1.48
CA GLY A 626 4.12 -9.55 2.16
C GLY A 626 4.91 -10.50 3.08
N PHE A 627 5.70 -9.91 3.97
CA PHE A 627 6.45 -10.62 5.01
C PHE A 627 6.41 -9.80 6.30
N ARG A 628 5.84 -10.36 7.36
CA ARG A 628 5.64 -9.70 8.66
C ARG A 628 6.62 -10.16 9.73
N GLY A 629 7.35 -11.24 9.46
CA GLY A 629 8.32 -11.85 10.36
C GLY A 629 8.39 -13.37 10.19
N GLU A 630 9.46 -13.97 10.72
CA GLU A 630 9.69 -15.41 10.61
C GLU A 630 8.63 -16.21 11.36
N THR A 631 8.35 -15.84 12.61
CA THR A 631 7.40 -16.55 13.47
C THR A 631 6.00 -16.50 12.86
N GLU A 632 5.54 -15.33 12.47
CA GLU A 632 4.21 -15.13 11.87
C GLU A 632 4.03 -15.94 10.58
N LEU A 633 5.07 -16.01 9.74
CA LEU A 633 5.03 -16.81 8.51
C LEU A 633 4.97 -18.31 8.81
N LEU A 634 5.77 -18.80 9.76
CA LEU A 634 5.79 -20.21 10.11
C LEU A 634 4.48 -20.64 10.79
N ASP A 635 3.96 -19.86 11.72
CA ASP A 635 2.69 -20.12 12.40
C ASP A 635 1.52 -20.14 11.39
N GLU A 636 1.50 -19.20 10.43
CA GLU A 636 0.51 -19.16 9.34
C GLU A 636 0.57 -20.43 8.47
N LEU A 637 1.75 -20.83 8.02
CA LEU A 637 1.93 -22.03 7.21
C LEU A 637 1.56 -23.30 7.99
N ASP A 638 1.94 -23.38 9.27
CA ASP A 638 1.60 -24.51 10.16
C ASP A 638 0.06 -24.64 10.30
N ALA A 639 -0.65 -23.54 10.53
CA ALA A 639 -2.10 -23.53 10.64
C ALA A 639 -2.78 -23.97 9.33
N ILE A 640 -2.38 -23.39 8.19
CA ILE A 640 -2.95 -23.71 6.88
C ILE A 640 -2.72 -25.19 6.52
N ILE A 641 -1.48 -25.68 6.69
CA ILE A 641 -1.13 -27.07 6.37
C ILE A 641 -1.89 -28.03 7.28
N SER A 642 -2.03 -27.69 8.58
CA SER A 642 -2.85 -28.48 9.52
C SER A 642 -4.31 -28.58 9.08
N ILE A 643 -4.92 -27.47 8.64
CA ILE A 643 -6.30 -27.44 8.14
C ILE A 643 -6.43 -28.27 6.86
N LEU A 644 -5.50 -28.15 5.91
CA LEU A 644 -5.56 -28.85 4.62
C LEU A 644 -5.22 -30.35 4.72
N ASN A 645 -4.67 -30.82 5.84
CA ASN A 645 -4.40 -32.20 6.13
C ASN A 645 -5.49 -32.88 6.97
N SER A 646 -6.35 -32.07 7.65
CA SER A 646 -7.54 -32.57 8.37
C SER A 646 -8.65 -33.00 7.40
#